data_896bed318428129611681775992b08a8
#
_entry.id   896bed318428129611681775992b08a8
#
_cell.length_a   1.000
_cell.length_b   1.000
_cell.length_c   1.000
_cell.angle_alpha   90.00
_cell.angle_beta   90.00
_cell.angle_gamma   90.00
#
_symmetry.space_group_name_H-M   'P 1'
#
loop_
_entity.id
_entity.type
_entity.pdbx_description
1 polymer ?
#
loop_
_entity_poly.entity_id
_entity_poly.type
_entity_poly.pdbx_seq_one_letter_code
_entity_poly.pdbx_strand_id
1 'polypeptide(L)'
;MGIYSKKYIEKLNQDIRNYPEVKPIDPQMKLTFEGISRLVMLDRYTYKDPHNQTLTIGDLVVLTVHADPQYPARGIGTIIQHSGDDLTIEVEEEFRSSLTDPEEIARGFVKRNKSEVEKPLELYYEQIAARVAFGISQVEGDRKAEFFEDFYKQLTEQNLIPAGRVLYGAGTQSEVTYFNCFVMPFIQDSRSGLAKHREEVMEIMSRGGGVGTNGSTLRPKSAVVHGVNGKSSGAVSWLNDLANLTHLVEQGGSRRGAQMIMLNDWHPDIFEFIISKIQNPLILQQLITTSQNPLIKQLASEKLAFSPLTQEERELFEVLVKEEGLLQFAEHAFIKEAKQKLKMGGSYSVKDPDFLTGANISICLTKEFMAAVAQDKTYDLRFPAIDEYTEIEMADYDQHWAEIGDVREWEATGRKVKVHQTIRARELWELITYCATYSAEPGIFFIDNANEMTNAAAYGQKVVATNPCGEQPLTPYAVCNLAAINLANMVDEHQEIDFQKVAEVVRTSIRFQDNVIDATPYFFDKNEQQAKGERRIGLGVMGLADLLIYCGKTYGSKEGNALVDQLFETIAVTAYQTSIELAKEKGSFPYLVGKNEEETRQLRERFIHSGYMKKMPEHIRQGVLTYGIRNSHLLTVAPTGSTGTMTGVSTGLEPYFSFSYFRSGRLGKFIEVHAEIVDEYLAKHPEADASELPEYFVSAMELSPEAHVDVQCTIQRWVDSSISKTVNAPKGYRVKEVADIYERLYQGGAKGGTVYVDGSRDSQVLTLSAEENSFTDELVTSEVHPDVLLTEASNDSATSEERCPICHEGTIEEIGGCSTCTHCKVQLKCGL
;
A
#
# COMPACT_ATOMS: atom_id res chain seq x y z
N MET A 1 -24.87 5.91 -29.22
CA MET A 1 -24.74 7.39 -29.17
C MET A 1 -23.67 7.67 -28.13
N GLY A 2 -22.74 8.57 -28.38
CA GLY A 2 -21.70 8.87 -27.39
C GLY A 2 -22.31 9.49 -26.11
N ILE A 3 -21.66 9.27 -24.98
CA ILE A 3 -22.08 9.77 -23.64
C ILE A 3 -22.22 11.31 -23.65
N TYR A 4 -21.47 11.99 -24.51
CA TYR A 4 -21.43 13.43 -24.61
C TYR A 4 -22.14 13.98 -25.87
N SER A 5 -22.88 15.09 -25.71
CA SER A 5 -23.54 15.73 -26.86
C SER A 5 -22.53 16.34 -27.82
N LYS A 6 -22.84 16.29 -29.13
CA LYS A 6 -22.01 16.89 -30.17
C LYS A 6 -21.73 18.38 -29.90
N LYS A 7 -22.74 19.12 -29.43
CA LYS A 7 -22.62 20.54 -29.09
C LYS A 7 -21.60 20.77 -27.96
N TYR A 8 -21.62 19.90 -26.96
CA TYR A 8 -20.66 20.00 -25.86
C TYR A 8 -19.22 19.69 -26.30
N ILE A 9 -19.05 18.65 -27.14
CA ILE A 9 -17.73 18.33 -27.72
C ILE A 9 -17.19 19.48 -28.55
N GLU A 10 -18.00 20.09 -29.40
CA GLU A 10 -17.61 21.26 -30.23
C GLU A 10 -17.17 22.44 -29.34
N LYS A 11 -17.91 22.72 -28.26
CA LYS A 11 -17.56 23.75 -27.28
C LYS A 11 -16.25 23.44 -26.58
N LEU A 12 -16.10 22.23 -26.05
CA LEU A 12 -14.90 21.82 -25.34
C LEU A 12 -13.68 21.86 -26.26
N ASN A 13 -13.81 21.45 -27.51
CA ASN A 13 -12.73 21.56 -28.49
C ASN A 13 -12.34 23.03 -28.81
N GLN A 14 -13.22 24.00 -28.59
CA GLN A 14 -12.84 25.42 -28.66
C GLN A 14 -12.03 25.83 -27.43
N ASP A 15 -12.44 25.40 -26.24
CA ASP A 15 -11.72 25.68 -24.98
C ASP A 15 -10.31 25.04 -24.99
N ILE A 16 -10.19 23.82 -25.49
CA ILE A 16 -8.92 23.07 -25.59
C ILE A 16 -7.88 23.75 -26.48
N ARG A 17 -8.28 24.63 -27.43
CA ARG A 17 -7.32 25.37 -28.28
C ARG A 17 -6.30 26.18 -27.48
N ASN A 18 -6.62 26.54 -26.25
CA ASN A 18 -5.73 27.25 -25.35
C ASN A 18 -4.74 26.32 -24.63
N TYR A 19 -4.88 25.01 -24.79
CA TYR A 19 -4.11 23.98 -24.12
C TYR A 19 -3.52 23.01 -25.15
N PRO A 20 -2.36 23.35 -25.74
CA PRO A 20 -1.75 22.57 -26.83
C PRO A 20 -1.38 21.14 -26.42
N GLU A 21 -1.27 20.87 -25.12
CA GLU A 21 -1.03 19.56 -24.54
C GLU A 21 -2.21 18.60 -24.68
N VAL A 22 -3.42 19.14 -24.79
CA VAL A 22 -4.66 18.36 -24.83
C VAL A 22 -5.04 18.09 -26.26
N LYS A 23 -5.15 16.81 -26.62
CA LYS A 23 -5.63 16.41 -27.94
C LYS A 23 -7.11 16.78 -28.11
N PRO A 24 -7.50 17.46 -29.19
CA PRO A 24 -8.91 17.69 -29.50
C PRO A 24 -9.67 16.37 -29.64
N ILE A 25 -10.93 16.37 -29.20
CA ILE A 25 -11.81 15.19 -29.31
C ILE A 25 -12.14 14.98 -30.79
N ASP A 26 -11.75 13.81 -31.30
CA ASP A 26 -12.10 13.30 -32.60
C ASP A 26 -13.41 12.53 -32.53
N PRO A 27 -14.34 12.66 -33.53
CA PRO A 27 -15.58 11.87 -33.55
C PRO A 27 -15.38 10.35 -33.55
N GLN A 28 -14.19 9.86 -33.89
CA GLN A 28 -13.85 8.43 -33.88
C GLN A 28 -13.44 7.93 -32.47
N MET A 29 -13.15 8.81 -31.54
CA MET A 29 -12.83 8.41 -30.17
C MET A 29 -14.01 7.71 -29.52
N LYS A 30 -13.74 6.57 -28.88
CA LYS A 30 -14.75 5.72 -28.25
C LYS A 30 -14.40 5.30 -26.85
N LEU A 31 -13.11 5.36 -26.50
CA LEU A 31 -12.62 4.84 -25.25
C LEU A 31 -12.92 5.79 -24.09
N THR A 32 -14.08 5.61 -23.52
CA THR A 32 -14.54 6.24 -22.30
C THR A 32 -15.00 5.16 -21.34
N PHE A 33 -15.06 5.50 -20.06
CA PHE A 33 -15.54 4.62 -19.01
C PHE A 33 -16.94 5.04 -18.56
N GLU A 34 -17.60 4.18 -17.79
CA GLU A 34 -18.90 4.42 -17.18
C GLU A 34 -18.79 4.34 -15.65
N GLY A 35 -19.77 4.87 -14.93
CA GLY A 35 -19.85 4.76 -13.49
C GLY A 35 -18.60 5.24 -12.75
N ILE A 36 -18.18 4.42 -11.80
CA ILE A 36 -17.03 4.71 -10.94
C ILE A 36 -15.71 4.80 -11.72
N SER A 37 -15.53 4.02 -12.77
CA SER A 37 -14.34 4.05 -13.63
C SER A 37 -14.19 5.40 -14.32
N ARG A 38 -15.31 5.96 -14.83
CA ARG A 38 -15.36 7.29 -15.43
C ARG A 38 -15.04 8.37 -14.40
N LEU A 39 -15.63 8.30 -13.21
CA LEU A 39 -15.34 9.24 -12.13
C LEU A 39 -13.87 9.21 -11.75
N VAL A 40 -13.26 8.03 -11.60
CA VAL A 40 -11.83 7.89 -11.29
C VAL A 40 -10.97 8.53 -12.37
N MET A 41 -11.27 8.30 -13.65
CA MET A 41 -10.55 8.92 -14.76
C MET A 41 -10.64 10.43 -14.72
N LEU A 42 -11.85 10.98 -14.62
CA LEU A 42 -12.10 12.44 -14.65
C LEU A 42 -11.60 13.15 -13.38
N ASP A 43 -11.71 12.51 -12.21
CA ASP A 43 -11.24 13.09 -10.95
C ASP A 43 -9.71 13.09 -10.84
N ARG A 44 -9.02 12.04 -11.32
CA ARG A 44 -7.62 11.79 -10.97
C ARG A 44 -6.61 11.95 -12.09
N TYR A 45 -6.98 11.71 -13.34
CA TYR A 45 -5.98 11.53 -14.41
C TYR A 45 -6.13 12.49 -15.58
N THR A 46 -7.30 13.08 -15.76
CA THR A 46 -7.56 14.03 -16.82
C THR A 46 -6.85 15.37 -16.58
N TYR A 47 -6.44 16.03 -17.64
CA TYR A 47 -6.00 17.40 -17.58
C TYR A 47 -7.20 18.30 -17.29
N LYS A 48 -7.06 19.21 -16.35
CA LYS A 48 -8.13 20.09 -15.88
C LYS A 48 -7.84 21.53 -16.23
N ASP A 49 -8.88 22.33 -16.42
CA ASP A 49 -8.75 23.78 -16.67
C ASP A 49 -8.11 24.48 -15.45
N PRO A 50 -6.87 24.96 -15.55
CA PRO A 50 -6.23 25.66 -14.45
C PRO A 50 -7.02 26.91 -14.05
N HIS A 51 -7.37 26.97 -12.75
CA HIS A 51 -8.18 28.07 -12.19
C HIS A 51 -9.57 28.23 -12.82
N ASN A 52 -10.10 27.21 -13.48
CA ASN A 52 -11.42 27.23 -14.11
C ASN A 52 -11.66 28.43 -15.03
N GLN A 53 -10.67 28.77 -15.85
CA GLN A 53 -10.69 30.01 -16.69
C GLN A 53 -11.76 29.96 -17.78
N THR A 54 -12.05 28.77 -18.29
CA THR A 54 -13.03 28.57 -19.40
C THR A 54 -14.40 28.11 -18.92
N LEU A 55 -14.65 28.15 -17.60
CA LEU A 55 -15.86 27.60 -16.99
C LEU A 55 -17.12 28.40 -17.35
N THR A 56 -18.11 27.75 -17.94
CA THR A 56 -19.38 28.34 -18.33
C THR A 56 -20.56 27.40 -18.15
N ILE A 57 -21.78 27.90 -18.29
CA ILE A 57 -23.02 27.09 -18.28
C ILE A 57 -22.95 25.99 -19.35
N GLY A 58 -23.31 24.77 -18.96
CA GLY A 58 -23.28 23.57 -19.79
C GLY A 58 -21.96 22.79 -19.71
N ASP A 59 -20.97 23.28 -18.94
CA ASP A 59 -19.74 22.53 -18.70
C ASP A 59 -19.96 21.39 -17.72
N LEU A 60 -19.32 20.26 -18.03
CA LEU A 60 -19.18 19.15 -17.12
C LEU A 60 -18.09 19.46 -16.10
N VAL A 61 -18.36 19.17 -14.85
CA VAL A 61 -17.43 19.38 -13.73
C VAL A 61 -17.39 18.19 -12.81
N VAL A 62 -16.23 17.97 -12.21
CA VAL A 62 -16.06 17.08 -11.08
C VAL A 62 -16.14 17.91 -9.80
N LEU A 63 -16.88 17.44 -8.81
CA LEU A 63 -17.15 18.18 -7.59
C LEU A 63 -17.27 17.27 -6.38
N THR A 64 -17.16 17.84 -5.18
CA THR A 64 -17.54 17.16 -3.96
C THR A 64 -19.06 17.26 -3.78
N VAL A 65 -19.75 16.14 -3.89
CA VAL A 65 -21.21 16.09 -3.71
C VAL A 65 -21.59 16.03 -2.25
N HIS A 66 -20.77 15.41 -1.41
CA HIS A 66 -20.90 15.39 0.04
C HIS A 66 -19.56 15.62 0.71
N ALA A 67 -19.47 16.63 1.58
CA ALA A 67 -18.29 16.95 2.36
C ALA A 67 -18.29 16.18 3.68
N ASP A 68 -17.69 15.01 3.67
CA ASP A 68 -17.39 14.23 4.88
C ASP A 68 -15.89 14.39 5.22
N PRO A 69 -15.51 14.67 6.49
CA PRO A 69 -14.11 14.84 6.86
C PRO A 69 -13.24 13.61 6.61
N GLN A 70 -13.81 12.41 6.69
CA GLN A 70 -13.09 11.16 6.47
C GLN A 70 -13.31 10.60 5.06
N TYR A 71 -14.53 10.67 4.55
CA TYR A 71 -14.95 10.05 3.29
C TYR A 71 -15.76 11.01 2.41
N PRO A 72 -15.13 12.10 1.90
CA PRO A 72 -15.82 13.02 1.02
C PRO A 72 -16.28 12.27 -0.25
N ALA A 73 -17.55 12.42 -0.60
CA ALA A 73 -18.07 11.84 -1.83
C ALA A 73 -17.84 12.76 -3.00
N ARG A 74 -17.21 12.25 -4.06
CA ARG A 74 -17.00 12.93 -5.34
C ARG A 74 -18.06 12.51 -6.32
N GLY A 75 -18.37 13.38 -7.27
CA GLY A 75 -19.33 13.09 -8.33
C GLY A 75 -19.09 13.97 -9.56
N ILE A 76 -19.90 13.74 -10.57
CA ILE A 76 -19.90 14.47 -11.83
C ILE A 76 -21.22 15.22 -11.98
N GLY A 77 -21.17 16.43 -12.50
CA GLY A 77 -22.37 17.20 -12.76
C GLY A 77 -22.18 18.20 -13.90
N THR A 78 -23.27 18.83 -14.31
CA THR A 78 -23.27 19.86 -15.34
C THR A 78 -23.69 21.20 -14.74
N ILE A 79 -22.99 22.28 -15.08
CA ILE A 79 -23.32 23.62 -14.64
C ILE A 79 -24.59 24.08 -15.37
N ILE A 80 -25.65 24.36 -14.62
CA ILE A 80 -26.93 24.86 -15.17
C ILE A 80 -27.14 26.33 -14.89
N GLN A 81 -26.48 26.91 -13.88
CA GLN A 81 -26.51 28.33 -13.59
C GLN A 81 -25.15 28.80 -13.07
N HIS A 82 -24.74 29.99 -13.49
CA HIS A 82 -23.49 30.64 -13.11
C HIS A 82 -23.77 32.11 -12.75
N SER A 83 -23.49 32.47 -11.51
CA SER A 83 -23.68 33.84 -11.00
C SER A 83 -22.47 34.28 -10.16
N GLY A 84 -21.56 35.02 -10.77
CA GLY A 84 -20.30 35.36 -10.15
C GLY A 84 -19.45 34.10 -9.89
N ASP A 85 -19.08 33.84 -8.65
CA ASP A 85 -18.35 32.61 -8.26
C ASP A 85 -19.28 31.47 -7.80
N ASP A 86 -20.58 31.71 -7.75
CA ASP A 86 -21.57 30.71 -7.35
C ASP A 86 -22.09 29.94 -8.55
N LEU A 87 -22.08 28.64 -8.44
CA LEU A 87 -22.53 27.68 -9.45
C LEU A 87 -23.71 26.87 -8.94
N THR A 88 -24.71 26.67 -9.77
CA THR A 88 -25.72 25.63 -9.57
C THR A 88 -25.41 24.48 -10.54
N ILE A 89 -25.26 23.28 -10.00
CA ILE A 89 -24.77 22.14 -10.74
C ILE A 89 -25.81 21.01 -10.63
N GLU A 90 -26.27 20.52 -11.77
CA GLU A 90 -27.09 19.33 -11.85
C GLU A 90 -26.16 18.12 -11.74
N VAL A 91 -26.30 17.35 -10.64
CA VAL A 91 -25.53 16.13 -10.38
C VAL A 91 -26.07 15.00 -11.24
N GLU A 92 -25.19 14.26 -11.91
CA GLU A 92 -25.60 13.07 -12.69
C GLU A 92 -26.27 12.05 -11.78
N GLU A 93 -27.27 11.35 -12.31
CA GLU A 93 -28.18 10.48 -11.54
C GLU A 93 -27.42 9.43 -10.72
N GLU A 94 -26.39 8.83 -11.29
CA GLU A 94 -25.57 7.80 -10.65
C GLU A 94 -24.83 8.27 -9.39
N PHE A 95 -24.61 9.60 -9.23
CA PHE A 95 -23.91 10.16 -8.06
C PHE A 95 -24.85 10.83 -7.05
N ARG A 96 -26.16 10.87 -7.33
CA ARG A 96 -27.16 11.50 -6.43
C ARG A 96 -27.36 10.75 -5.13
N SER A 97 -27.10 9.44 -5.11
CA SER A 97 -27.19 8.61 -3.89
C SER A 97 -26.23 9.05 -2.79
N SER A 98 -25.18 9.79 -3.14
CA SER A 98 -24.20 10.33 -2.19
C SER A 98 -24.59 11.68 -1.60
N LEU A 99 -25.68 12.30 -2.07
CA LEU A 99 -26.21 13.53 -1.50
C LEU A 99 -26.87 13.25 -0.14
N THR A 100 -26.71 14.18 0.80
CA THR A 100 -27.25 14.04 2.17
C THR A 100 -28.26 15.11 2.52
N ASP A 101 -28.20 16.29 1.88
CA ASP A 101 -29.19 17.34 2.09
C ASP A 101 -30.53 16.96 1.42
N PRO A 102 -31.66 16.90 2.17
CA PRO A 102 -32.95 16.55 1.62
C PRO A 102 -33.42 17.43 0.45
N GLU A 103 -33.08 18.72 0.44
CA GLU A 103 -33.43 19.63 -0.67
C GLU A 103 -32.58 19.34 -1.91
N GLU A 104 -31.28 19.07 -1.74
CA GLU A 104 -30.41 18.70 -2.84
C GLU A 104 -30.82 17.34 -3.45
N ILE A 105 -31.16 16.34 -2.60
CA ILE A 105 -31.67 15.04 -3.03
C ILE A 105 -32.95 15.21 -3.87
N ALA A 106 -33.91 16.00 -3.37
CA ALA A 106 -35.20 16.19 -4.03
C ALA A 106 -35.08 16.89 -5.39
N ARG A 107 -34.13 17.80 -5.53
CA ARG A 107 -33.92 18.59 -6.75
C ARG A 107 -32.87 18.02 -7.70
N GLY A 108 -31.94 17.21 -7.21
CA GLY A 108 -30.75 16.72 -7.95
C GLY A 108 -29.74 17.83 -8.29
N PHE A 109 -29.84 19.00 -7.65
CA PHE A 109 -28.98 20.17 -7.85
C PHE A 109 -28.25 20.51 -6.58
N VAL A 110 -26.99 20.90 -6.74
CA VAL A 110 -26.15 21.38 -5.64
C VAL A 110 -25.64 22.79 -5.96
N LYS A 111 -25.41 23.58 -4.93
CA LYS A 111 -24.74 24.89 -5.04
C LYS A 111 -23.31 24.76 -4.56
N ARG A 112 -22.36 25.20 -5.37
CA ARG A 112 -20.92 25.16 -5.06
C ARG A 112 -20.26 26.44 -5.50
N ASN A 113 -19.19 26.82 -4.84
CA ASN A 113 -18.32 27.88 -5.30
C ASN A 113 -17.45 27.37 -6.48
N LYS A 114 -17.06 28.29 -7.36
CA LYS A 114 -16.18 28.00 -8.51
C LYS A 114 -14.87 27.31 -8.08
N SER A 115 -14.38 27.60 -6.87
CA SER A 115 -13.17 26.99 -6.30
C SER A 115 -13.36 25.52 -5.83
N GLU A 116 -14.61 25.07 -5.72
CA GLU A 116 -14.95 23.72 -5.23
C GLU A 116 -15.20 22.71 -6.36
N VAL A 117 -15.03 23.15 -7.60
CA VAL A 117 -15.25 22.32 -8.79
C VAL A 117 -14.01 22.30 -9.67
N GLU A 118 -13.90 21.27 -10.49
CA GLU A 118 -12.82 21.08 -11.45
C GLU A 118 -13.39 20.75 -12.81
N LYS A 119 -12.99 21.51 -13.84
CA LYS A 119 -13.41 21.27 -15.22
C LYS A 119 -12.43 20.35 -15.93
N PRO A 120 -12.79 19.11 -16.30
CA PRO A 120 -11.96 18.26 -17.13
C PRO A 120 -11.91 18.76 -18.57
N LEU A 121 -10.71 18.79 -19.15
CA LEU A 121 -10.47 19.11 -20.56
C LEU A 121 -10.30 17.85 -21.42
N GLU A 122 -10.10 16.73 -20.79
CA GLU A 122 -10.04 15.39 -21.41
C GLU A 122 -11.25 14.57 -20.95
N LEU A 123 -12.02 14.04 -21.87
CA LEU A 123 -13.21 13.23 -21.61
C LEU A 123 -13.04 11.78 -22.07
N TYR A 124 -12.09 11.53 -22.96
CA TYR A 124 -11.79 10.22 -23.53
C TYR A 124 -10.39 9.79 -23.10
N TYR A 125 -10.25 8.51 -22.81
CA TYR A 125 -8.95 7.96 -22.43
C TYR A 125 -7.91 8.09 -23.53
N GLU A 126 -8.32 8.06 -24.82
CA GLU A 126 -7.43 8.32 -25.95
C GLU A 126 -6.75 9.70 -25.87
N GLN A 127 -7.40 10.70 -25.29
CA GLN A 127 -6.78 12.03 -25.08
C GLN A 127 -5.65 11.95 -24.06
N ILE A 128 -5.90 11.27 -22.94
CA ILE A 128 -4.88 11.01 -21.90
C ILE A 128 -3.73 10.20 -22.47
N ALA A 129 -4.05 9.11 -23.18
CA ALA A 129 -3.05 8.25 -23.83
C ALA A 129 -2.17 9.03 -24.82
N ALA A 130 -2.76 9.90 -25.63
CA ALA A 130 -2.03 10.73 -26.61
C ALA A 130 -1.10 11.72 -25.90
N ARG A 131 -1.57 12.40 -24.85
CA ARG A 131 -0.77 13.34 -24.07
C ARG A 131 0.42 12.66 -23.40
N VAL A 132 0.17 11.53 -22.74
CA VAL A 132 1.19 10.73 -22.06
C VAL A 132 2.21 10.17 -23.06
N ALA A 133 1.75 9.56 -24.17
CA ALA A 133 2.64 9.05 -25.21
C ALA A 133 3.51 10.16 -25.80
N PHE A 134 2.92 11.33 -26.07
CA PHE A 134 3.67 12.49 -26.55
C PHE A 134 4.73 12.94 -25.54
N GLY A 135 4.35 13.13 -24.27
CA GLY A 135 5.28 13.60 -23.24
C GLY A 135 6.49 12.66 -23.04
N ILE A 136 6.24 11.36 -23.03
CA ILE A 136 7.29 10.36 -22.76
C ILE A 136 8.14 10.06 -24.01
N SER A 137 7.58 10.13 -25.21
CA SER A 137 8.32 9.89 -26.46
C SER A 137 9.34 11.00 -26.80
N GLN A 138 9.20 12.21 -26.24
CA GLN A 138 10.14 13.31 -26.52
C GLN A 138 11.59 12.96 -26.17
N VAL A 139 11.80 12.07 -25.22
CA VAL A 139 13.13 11.58 -24.81
C VAL A 139 13.87 10.87 -25.96
N GLU A 140 13.16 10.33 -26.94
CA GLU A 140 13.72 9.57 -28.08
C GLU A 140 14.30 10.44 -29.20
N GLY A 141 14.27 11.76 -29.07
CA GLY A 141 14.85 12.70 -30.03
C GLY A 141 14.29 12.52 -31.44
N ASP A 142 15.15 12.19 -32.42
CA ASP A 142 14.72 12.02 -33.81
C ASP A 142 13.75 10.84 -34.03
N ARG A 143 13.77 9.86 -33.14
CA ARG A 143 12.87 8.68 -33.19
C ARG A 143 11.57 8.87 -32.43
N LYS A 144 11.30 10.07 -31.90
CA LYS A 144 10.11 10.34 -31.07
C LYS A 144 8.77 9.99 -31.74
N ALA A 145 8.67 10.15 -33.05
CA ALA A 145 7.44 9.83 -33.76
C ALA A 145 7.17 8.31 -33.81
N GLU A 146 8.23 7.51 -34.00
CA GLU A 146 8.13 6.04 -33.97
C GLU A 146 7.66 5.54 -32.61
N PHE A 147 8.29 6.01 -31.52
CA PHE A 147 7.93 5.57 -30.18
C PHE A 147 6.64 6.20 -29.65
N PHE A 148 6.24 7.34 -30.17
CA PHE A 148 4.91 7.85 -29.91
C PHE A 148 3.85 6.84 -30.35
N GLU A 149 3.94 6.31 -31.55
CA GLU A 149 2.96 5.33 -32.06
C GLU A 149 2.95 4.05 -31.25
N ASP A 150 4.14 3.54 -30.87
CA ASP A 150 4.24 2.34 -30.02
C ASP A 150 3.64 2.54 -28.64
N PHE A 151 3.95 3.66 -27.99
CA PHE A 151 3.39 3.99 -26.68
C PHE A 151 1.89 4.24 -26.75
N TYR A 152 1.45 5.04 -27.74
CA TYR A 152 0.04 5.35 -27.93
C TYR A 152 -0.79 4.11 -28.16
N LYS A 153 -0.31 3.17 -28.97
CA LYS A 153 -0.97 1.87 -29.21
C LYS A 153 -1.18 1.11 -27.91
N GLN A 154 -0.11 0.89 -27.14
CA GLN A 154 -0.21 0.09 -25.92
C GLN A 154 -1.05 0.77 -24.81
N LEU A 155 -0.99 2.09 -24.74
CA LEU A 155 -1.82 2.87 -23.82
C LEU A 155 -3.29 2.84 -24.23
N THR A 156 -3.59 3.06 -25.50
CA THR A 156 -4.97 3.10 -26.02
C THR A 156 -5.64 1.73 -25.97
N GLU A 157 -4.91 0.67 -26.27
CA GLU A 157 -5.38 -0.71 -26.10
C GLU A 157 -5.47 -1.14 -24.62
N GLN A 158 -5.05 -0.29 -23.69
CA GLN A 158 -5.01 -0.55 -22.24
C GLN A 158 -4.19 -1.81 -21.88
N ASN A 159 -3.18 -2.13 -22.67
CA ASN A 159 -2.25 -3.21 -22.37
C ASN A 159 -1.19 -2.77 -21.36
N LEU A 160 -0.76 -1.52 -21.45
CA LEU A 160 0.16 -0.84 -20.55
C LEU A 160 -0.59 0.29 -19.84
N ILE A 161 -0.63 0.25 -18.53
CA ILE A 161 -1.22 1.31 -17.70
C ILE A 161 -0.13 1.90 -16.80
N PRO A 162 0.37 3.10 -17.10
CA PRO A 162 1.29 3.80 -16.21
C PRO A 162 0.64 4.13 -14.87
N ALA A 163 1.45 4.31 -13.84
CA ALA A 163 0.95 4.76 -12.55
C ALA A 163 0.32 6.15 -12.64
N GLY A 164 -0.56 6.44 -11.70
CA GLY A 164 -1.38 7.65 -11.71
C GLY A 164 -0.59 8.95 -11.83
N ARG A 165 0.65 9.02 -11.32
CA ARG A 165 1.51 10.21 -11.45
C ARG A 165 1.93 10.47 -12.90
N VAL A 166 2.24 9.42 -13.63
CA VAL A 166 2.57 9.52 -15.06
C VAL A 166 1.32 9.89 -15.85
N LEU A 167 0.18 9.22 -15.60
CA LEU A 167 -1.09 9.54 -16.25
C LEU A 167 -1.51 11.00 -16.03
N TYR A 168 -1.32 11.51 -14.83
CA TYR A 168 -1.67 12.90 -14.48
C TYR A 168 -0.67 13.92 -15.05
N GLY A 169 0.63 13.67 -14.86
CA GLY A 169 1.67 14.69 -15.07
C GLY A 169 2.31 14.67 -16.47
N ALA A 170 2.41 13.50 -17.12
CA ALA A 170 3.14 13.38 -18.37
C ALA A 170 2.50 14.19 -19.50
N GLY A 171 3.32 14.96 -20.20
CA GLY A 171 2.88 15.85 -21.27
C GLY A 171 2.15 17.12 -20.80
N THR A 172 2.16 17.41 -19.49
CA THR A 172 1.61 18.65 -18.91
C THR A 172 2.73 19.59 -18.48
N GLN A 173 2.36 20.80 -18.08
CA GLN A 173 3.28 21.78 -17.47
C GLN A 173 3.32 21.67 -15.94
N SER A 174 2.70 20.64 -15.37
CA SER A 174 2.68 20.40 -13.92
C SER A 174 4.06 20.02 -13.40
N GLU A 175 4.45 20.57 -12.25
CA GLU A 175 5.71 20.23 -11.57
C GLU A 175 5.64 18.97 -10.70
N VAL A 176 4.59 18.15 -10.84
CA VAL A 176 4.47 16.89 -10.10
C VAL A 176 5.53 15.89 -10.57
N THR A 177 6.11 15.17 -9.63
CA THR A 177 6.99 14.06 -9.96
C THR A 177 6.24 12.90 -10.61
N TYR A 178 6.88 12.22 -11.57
CA TYR A 178 6.36 10.99 -12.17
C TYR A 178 6.72 9.75 -11.34
N PHE A 179 7.60 9.91 -10.35
CA PHE A 179 7.93 8.86 -9.40
C PHE A 179 6.86 8.72 -8.32
N ASN A 180 6.48 7.48 -8.05
CA ASN A 180 5.54 7.16 -6.98
C ASN A 180 6.25 6.90 -5.66
N CYS A 181 7.46 6.32 -5.73
CA CYS A 181 8.16 5.71 -4.61
C CYS A 181 9.49 6.41 -4.35
N PHE A 182 9.69 6.82 -3.11
CA PHE A 182 10.91 7.45 -2.61
C PHE A 182 11.32 6.78 -1.31
N VAL A 183 12.61 6.58 -1.10
CA VAL A 183 13.16 6.20 0.20
C VAL A 183 14.28 7.14 0.56
N MET A 184 14.23 7.63 1.80
CA MET A 184 15.26 8.49 2.35
C MET A 184 16.45 7.67 2.86
N PRO A 185 17.65 8.26 2.95
CA PRO A 185 18.73 7.66 3.69
C PRO A 185 18.35 7.47 5.18
N PHE A 186 19.12 6.67 5.90
CA PHE A 186 19.02 6.66 7.35
C PHE A 186 19.18 8.08 7.89
N ILE A 187 18.43 8.39 8.94
CA ILE A 187 18.45 9.73 9.54
C ILE A 187 19.77 9.95 10.28
N GLN A 188 20.44 11.06 10.00
CA GLN A 188 21.57 11.49 10.83
C GLN A 188 21.05 11.77 12.26
N ASP A 189 21.62 11.12 13.27
CA ASP A 189 21.20 11.21 14.68
C ASP A 189 21.64 12.55 15.31
N SER A 190 21.06 13.63 14.80
CA SER A 190 21.27 15.00 15.25
C SER A 190 20.02 15.86 14.99
N ARG A 191 19.89 16.97 15.71
CA ARG A 191 18.77 17.91 15.49
C ARG A 191 18.74 18.45 14.06
N SER A 192 19.91 18.80 13.53
CA SER A 192 20.02 19.26 12.13
C SER A 192 19.67 18.15 11.14
N GLY A 193 20.09 16.90 11.41
CA GLY A 193 19.75 15.75 10.57
C GLY A 193 18.23 15.47 10.54
N LEU A 194 17.58 15.54 11.70
CA LEU A 194 16.13 15.40 11.83
C LEU A 194 15.39 16.53 11.09
N ALA A 195 15.80 17.78 11.26
CA ALA A 195 15.18 18.93 10.61
C ALA A 195 15.30 18.84 9.07
N LYS A 196 16.49 18.47 8.59
CA LYS A 196 16.72 18.28 7.16
C LYS A 196 15.89 17.13 6.58
N HIS A 197 15.85 15.99 7.26
CA HIS A 197 15.04 14.86 6.83
C HIS A 197 13.55 15.24 6.72
N ARG A 198 13.05 15.97 7.72
CA ARG A 198 11.68 16.50 7.75
C ARG A 198 11.37 17.42 6.57
N GLU A 199 12.29 18.35 6.27
CA GLU A 199 12.21 19.25 5.10
C GLU A 199 12.13 18.46 3.79
N GLU A 200 13.05 17.51 3.57
CA GLU A 200 13.11 16.70 2.36
C GLU A 200 11.86 15.82 2.18
N VAL A 201 11.34 15.20 3.24
CA VAL A 201 10.10 14.42 3.22
C VAL A 201 8.90 15.31 2.86
N MET A 202 8.81 16.50 3.43
CA MET A 202 7.73 17.45 3.13
C MET A 202 7.74 17.86 1.65
N GLU A 203 8.90 18.18 1.08
CA GLU A 203 9.03 18.53 -0.33
C GLU A 203 8.61 17.39 -1.26
N ILE A 204 9.04 16.16 -0.97
CA ILE A 204 8.64 14.99 -1.77
C ILE A 204 7.13 14.77 -1.73
N MET A 205 6.53 14.82 -0.53
CA MET A 205 5.10 14.61 -0.39
C MET A 205 4.28 15.71 -1.08
N SER A 206 4.68 16.97 -0.98
CA SER A 206 4.00 18.10 -1.61
C SER A 206 3.95 17.97 -3.14
N ARG A 207 4.93 17.30 -3.74
CA ARG A 207 5.00 17.01 -5.19
C ARG A 207 4.41 15.66 -5.58
N GLY A 208 3.81 14.96 -4.61
CA GLY A 208 3.04 13.75 -4.84
C GLY A 208 3.77 12.44 -4.63
N GLY A 209 5.02 12.44 -4.16
CA GLY A 209 5.76 11.21 -3.85
C GLY A 209 5.30 10.55 -2.56
N GLY A 210 5.32 9.22 -2.53
CA GLY A 210 5.21 8.43 -1.30
C GLY A 210 6.60 8.13 -0.74
N VAL A 211 6.79 8.32 0.58
CA VAL A 211 8.13 8.32 1.19
C VAL A 211 8.28 7.20 2.22
N GLY A 212 9.38 6.47 2.15
CA GLY A 212 9.82 5.53 3.17
C GLY A 212 10.97 6.07 4.00
N THR A 213 10.88 5.88 5.31
CA THR A 213 11.88 6.27 6.29
C THR A 213 12.18 5.12 7.24
N ASN A 214 13.46 4.86 7.49
CA ASN A 214 13.89 3.95 8.55
C ASN A 214 14.50 4.76 9.71
N GLY A 215 13.88 4.67 10.88
CA GLY A 215 14.26 5.41 12.07
C GLY A 215 15.31 4.75 12.95
N SER A 216 15.88 3.62 12.51
CA SER A 216 16.75 2.78 13.37
C SER A 216 18.08 3.42 13.77
N THR A 217 18.48 4.50 13.09
CA THR A 217 19.69 5.25 13.45
C THR A 217 19.49 6.29 14.54
N LEU A 218 18.25 6.60 14.89
CA LEU A 218 17.93 7.52 15.98
C LEU A 218 18.20 6.87 17.34
N ARG A 219 18.88 7.61 18.21
CA ARG A 219 19.18 7.12 19.56
C ARG A 219 17.93 6.80 20.35
N PRO A 220 17.98 5.76 21.19
CA PRO A 220 16.83 5.32 21.97
C PRO A 220 16.43 6.32 23.06
N LYS A 221 15.23 6.11 23.60
CA LYS A 221 14.70 6.84 24.74
C LYS A 221 15.65 6.77 25.93
N SER A 222 15.81 7.90 26.58
CA SER A 222 16.71 8.07 27.75
C SER A 222 18.21 7.98 27.45
N ALA A 223 18.64 7.82 26.21
CA ALA A 223 20.04 7.94 25.83
C ALA A 223 20.57 9.35 26.12
N VAL A 224 21.86 9.46 26.44
CA VAL A 224 22.48 10.74 26.76
C VAL A 224 22.49 11.70 25.58
N VAL A 225 22.18 12.97 25.86
CA VAL A 225 22.33 14.07 24.90
C VAL A 225 23.50 14.94 25.41
N HIS A 226 24.66 14.76 24.75
CA HIS A 226 25.84 15.53 25.06
C HIS A 226 25.64 17.03 24.83
N GLY A 227 26.23 17.88 25.69
CA GLY A 227 26.19 19.33 25.57
C GLY A 227 25.03 20.02 26.29
N VAL A 228 23.95 19.33 26.63
CA VAL A 228 22.81 19.88 27.38
C VAL A 228 22.48 19.09 28.65
N ASN A 229 23.26 18.08 28.98
CA ASN A 229 23.04 17.15 30.10
C ASN A 229 21.60 16.60 30.17
N GLY A 230 20.99 16.41 29.02
CA GLY A 230 19.62 15.93 28.87
C GLY A 230 19.56 14.46 28.48
N LYS A 231 18.34 13.96 28.43
CA LYS A 231 18.02 12.61 27.92
C LYS A 231 17.21 12.70 26.63
N SER A 232 17.42 11.76 25.73
CA SER A 232 16.66 11.63 24.49
C SER A 232 15.19 11.28 24.77
N SER A 233 14.27 11.88 24.02
CA SER A 233 12.86 11.47 23.97
C SER A 233 12.65 10.14 23.27
N GLY A 234 13.66 9.64 22.55
CA GLY A 234 13.65 8.39 21.81
C GLY A 234 13.28 8.52 20.33
N ALA A 235 13.54 7.45 19.60
CA ALA A 235 13.28 7.40 18.15
C ALA A 235 11.79 7.60 17.84
N VAL A 236 10.89 6.99 18.61
CA VAL A 236 9.44 6.95 18.35
C VAL A 236 8.81 8.34 18.37
N SER A 237 9.24 9.22 19.29
CA SER A 237 8.75 10.60 19.35
C SER A 237 9.07 11.40 18.08
N TRP A 238 10.28 11.24 17.55
CA TRP A 238 10.69 11.90 16.31
C TRP A 238 10.01 11.30 15.07
N LEU A 239 9.78 9.99 15.07
CA LEU A 239 9.04 9.32 14.01
C LEU A 239 7.57 9.77 13.99
N ASN A 240 6.98 10.08 15.14
CA ASN A 240 5.65 10.68 15.21
C ASN A 240 5.62 12.09 14.61
N ASP A 241 6.64 12.92 14.83
CA ASP A 241 6.73 14.25 14.18
C ASP A 241 6.74 14.11 12.64
N LEU A 242 7.48 13.14 12.11
CA LEU A 242 7.47 12.84 10.67
C LEU A 242 6.09 12.36 10.20
N ALA A 243 5.43 11.47 10.94
CA ALA A 243 4.10 10.98 10.60
C ALA A 243 3.07 12.13 10.53
N ASN A 244 3.17 13.10 11.43
CA ASN A 244 2.29 14.25 11.47
C ASN A 244 2.37 15.13 10.20
N LEU A 245 3.48 15.12 9.48
CA LEU A 245 3.58 15.83 8.19
C LEU A 245 2.51 15.41 7.19
N THR A 246 2.11 14.14 7.20
CA THR A 246 1.09 13.63 6.28
C THR A 246 -0.27 14.29 6.49
N HIS A 247 -0.56 14.71 7.73
CA HIS A 247 -1.79 15.44 8.04
C HIS A 247 -1.73 16.90 7.63
N LEU A 248 -0.53 17.47 7.50
CA LEU A 248 -0.31 18.88 7.18
C LEU A 248 -0.11 19.12 5.68
N VAL A 249 0.47 18.14 4.97
CA VAL A 249 0.81 18.28 3.57
C VAL A 249 -0.29 17.70 2.69
N GLU A 250 -1.04 18.58 2.03
CA GLU A 250 -1.92 18.18 0.94
C GLU A 250 -1.09 18.10 -0.35
N GLN A 251 -1.15 16.93 -0.99
CA GLN A 251 -0.55 16.78 -2.31
C GLN A 251 -1.35 17.54 -3.34
N GLY A 252 -0.69 18.39 -4.13
CA GLY A 252 -1.34 19.10 -5.22
C GLY A 252 -2.18 18.16 -6.08
N GLY A 253 -3.46 18.40 -6.11
CA GLY A 253 -4.42 17.94 -7.10
C GLY A 253 -5.13 16.61 -6.86
N SER A 254 -4.64 15.60 -6.13
CA SER A 254 -5.40 14.35 -6.12
C SER A 254 -5.17 13.33 -5.01
N ARG A 255 -4.18 13.46 -4.15
CA ARG A 255 -3.90 12.46 -3.09
C ARG A 255 -3.42 13.13 -1.80
N ARG A 256 -3.72 12.52 -0.65
CA ARG A 256 -3.04 12.82 0.61
C ARG A 256 -1.61 12.28 0.57
N GLY A 257 -0.70 12.89 1.33
CA GLY A 257 0.64 12.38 1.57
C GLY A 257 0.59 10.93 2.05
N ALA A 258 1.62 10.15 1.76
CA ALA A 258 1.74 8.78 2.23
C ALA A 258 3.17 8.52 2.69
N GLN A 259 3.31 7.94 3.88
CA GLN A 259 4.60 7.55 4.44
C GLN A 259 4.60 6.09 4.87
N MET A 260 5.77 5.45 4.75
CA MET A 260 6.13 4.24 5.47
C MET A 260 7.19 4.61 6.49
N ILE A 261 6.98 4.27 7.74
CA ILE A 261 7.97 4.43 8.79
C ILE A 261 8.34 3.06 9.31
N MET A 262 9.63 2.77 9.33
CA MET A 262 10.18 1.48 9.72
C MET A 262 11.14 1.61 10.89
N LEU A 263 11.21 0.55 11.69
CA LEU A 263 12.19 0.37 12.74
C LEU A 263 12.69 -1.07 12.70
N ASN A 264 14.01 -1.25 12.90
CA ASN A 264 14.60 -2.59 12.92
C ASN A 264 14.32 -3.29 14.26
N ASP A 265 14.22 -4.61 14.21
CA ASP A 265 13.91 -5.48 15.37
C ASP A 265 14.88 -5.38 16.54
N TRP A 266 16.13 -5.01 16.29
CA TRP A 266 17.18 -4.84 17.31
C TRP A 266 17.15 -3.49 18.04
N HIS A 267 16.32 -2.54 17.59
CA HIS A 267 16.28 -1.20 18.19
C HIS A 267 15.67 -1.22 19.59
N PRO A 268 16.28 -0.55 20.59
CA PRO A 268 15.77 -0.54 21.96
C PRO A 268 14.35 -0.02 22.13
N ASP A 269 13.88 0.88 21.26
CA ASP A 269 12.53 1.44 21.30
C ASP A 269 11.48 0.63 20.52
N ILE A 270 11.79 -0.61 20.10
CA ILE A 270 10.91 -1.40 19.23
C ILE A 270 9.55 -1.69 19.87
N PHE A 271 9.49 -1.97 21.17
CA PHE A 271 8.21 -2.19 21.86
C PHE A 271 7.36 -0.92 21.89
N GLU A 272 7.97 0.22 22.18
CA GLU A 272 7.27 1.52 22.16
C GLU A 272 6.74 1.84 20.76
N PHE A 273 7.52 1.56 19.71
CA PHE A 273 7.11 1.76 18.31
C PHE A 273 5.84 0.99 17.96
N ILE A 274 5.75 -0.28 18.34
CA ILE A 274 4.60 -1.13 18.06
C ILE A 274 3.37 -0.67 18.86
N ILE A 275 3.52 -0.49 20.17
CA ILE A 275 2.42 -0.20 21.10
C ILE A 275 1.87 1.21 20.87
N SER A 276 2.71 2.18 20.53
CA SER A 276 2.32 3.59 20.42
C SER A 276 1.27 3.85 19.33
N LYS A 277 1.16 3.00 18.32
CA LYS A 277 0.16 3.15 17.24
C LYS A 277 -1.15 2.40 17.54
N ILE A 278 -1.26 1.68 18.61
CA ILE A 278 -2.52 1.00 18.97
C ILE A 278 -3.61 2.04 19.26
N GLN A 279 -4.71 1.98 18.52
CA GLN A 279 -5.83 2.91 18.65
C GLN A 279 -7.01 2.34 19.42
N ASN A 280 -7.05 1.03 19.64
CA ASN A 280 -8.13 0.38 20.38
C ASN A 280 -7.76 0.23 21.85
N PRO A 281 -8.51 0.87 22.79
CA PRO A 281 -8.24 0.80 24.21
C PRO A 281 -8.38 -0.62 24.80
N LEU A 282 -9.18 -1.47 24.17
CA LEU A 282 -9.35 -2.87 24.61
C LEU A 282 -8.08 -3.70 24.38
N ILE A 283 -7.41 -3.49 23.25
CA ILE A 283 -6.12 -4.14 22.98
C ILE A 283 -5.10 -3.74 24.05
N LEU A 284 -5.03 -2.46 24.40
CA LEU A 284 -4.14 -1.97 25.47
C LEU A 284 -4.47 -2.60 26.82
N GLN A 285 -5.76 -2.69 27.20
CA GLN A 285 -6.19 -3.36 28.43
C GLN A 285 -5.77 -4.83 28.45
N GLN A 286 -5.92 -5.52 27.34
CA GLN A 286 -5.53 -6.92 27.23
C GLN A 286 -4.02 -7.10 27.37
N LEU A 287 -3.23 -6.25 26.74
CA LEU A 287 -1.77 -6.25 26.91
C LEU A 287 -1.38 -6.02 28.37
N ILE A 288 -2.05 -5.11 29.09
CA ILE A 288 -1.82 -4.85 30.50
C ILE A 288 -2.13 -6.08 31.37
N THR A 289 -3.23 -6.75 31.08
CA THR A 289 -3.69 -7.88 31.91
C THR A 289 -2.96 -9.17 31.63
N THR A 290 -2.60 -9.45 30.38
CA THR A 290 -2.12 -10.76 29.94
C THR A 290 -0.61 -10.83 29.72
N SER A 291 0.05 -9.76 29.31
CA SER A 291 1.49 -9.77 29.08
C SER A 291 2.26 -10.09 30.38
N GLN A 292 3.28 -10.92 30.26
CA GLN A 292 4.23 -11.18 31.35
C GLN A 292 5.41 -10.18 31.32
N ASN A 293 5.59 -9.45 30.22
CA ASN A 293 6.66 -8.48 30.08
C ASN A 293 6.30 -7.15 30.77
N PRO A 294 7.06 -6.72 31.80
CA PRO A 294 6.78 -5.46 32.54
C PRO A 294 6.79 -4.23 31.62
N LEU A 295 7.67 -4.20 30.62
CA LEU A 295 7.79 -3.07 29.69
C LEU A 295 6.54 -2.94 28.80
N ILE A 296 6.02 -4.04 28.30
CA ILE A 296 4.76 -4.04 27.51
C ILE A 296 3.61 -3.51 28.37
N LYS A 297 3.50 -4.00 29.62
CA LYS A 297 2.48 -3.50 30.56
C LYS A 297 2.58 -2.01 30.81
N GLN A 298 3.81 -1.55 31.05
CA GLN A 298 4.07 -0.13 31.30
C GLN A 298 3.68 0.73 30.10
N LEU A 299 4.17 0.40 28.90
CA LEU A 299 3.90 1.14 27.67
C LEU A 299 2.41 1.18 27.34
N ALA A 300 1.72 0.05 27.47
CA ALA A 300 0.28 -0.03 27.25
C ALA A 300 -0.50 0.82 28.29
N SER A 301 -0.06 0.80 29.57
CA SER A 301 -0.67 1.62 30.63
C SER A 301 -0.43 3.12 30.40
N GLU A 302 0.75 3.50 29.94
CA GLU A 302 1.06 4.90 29.62
C GLU A 302 0.17 5.43 28.48
N LYS A 303 -0.20 4.58 27.54
CA LYS A 303 -1.05 4.95 26.40
C LYS A 303 -2.55 4.89 26.71
N LEU A 304 -2.97 4.11 27.70
CA LEU A 304 -4.37 3.97 28.09
C LEU A 304 -4.80 5.10 29.03
N ALA A 305 -5.97 5.67 28.78
CA ALA A 305 -6.63 6.65 29.65
C ALA A 305 -7.96 6.08 30.14
N PHE A 306 -8.31 6.39 31.39
CA PHE A 306 -9.59 6.07 31.97
C PHE A 306 -10.30 7.35 32.40
N SER A 307 -11.51 7.55 31.93
CA SER A 307 -12.40 8.65 32.31
C SER A 307 -13.54 8.10 33.15
N PRO A 308 -13.57 8.35 34.47
CA PRO A 308 -14.67 7.92 35.30
C PRO A 308 -15.98 8.63 34.91
N LEU A 309 -17.11 7.95 35.06
CA LEU A 309 -18.41 8.57 34.84
C LEU A 309 -18.64 9.69 35.84
N THR A 310 -19.12 10.81 35.34
CA THR A 310 -19.68 11.87 36.20
C THR A 310 -21.00 11.40 36.82
N GLN A 311 -21.45 12.10 37.86
CA GLN A 311 -22.74 11.81 38.49
C GLN A 311 -23.90 11.95 37.48
N GLU A 312 -23.86 12.97 36.64
CA GLU A 312 -24.90 13.26 35.64
C GLU A 312 -24.92 12.20 34.53
N GLU A 313 -23.75 11.79 34.04
CA GLU A 313 -23.65 10.70 33.05
C GLU A 313 -24.16 9.37 33.61
N ARG A 314 -23.83 9.06 34.87
CA ARG A 314 -24.31 7.85 35.55
C ARG A 314 -25.82 7.84 35.62
N GLU A 315 -26.44 8.93 36.10
CA GLU A 315 -27.88 9.07 36.19
C GLU A 315 -28.56 8.96 34.83
N LEU A 316 -27.98 9.58 33.80
CA LEU A 316 -28.47 9.49 32.42
C LEU A 316 -28.44 8.05 31.87
N PHE A 317 -27.30 7.37 32.04
CA PHE A 317 -27.17 5.99 31.56
C PHE A 317 -28.02 5.00 32.34
N GLU A 318 -28.24 5.20 33.65
CA GLU A 318 -29.20 4.39 34.46
C GLU A 318 -30.62 4.54 33.97
N VAL A 319 -31.04 5.74 33.58
CA VAL A 319 -32.38 5.99 33.00
C VAL A 319 -32.49 5.32 31.64
N LEU A 320 -31.50 5.49 30.76
CA LEU A 320 -31.47 4.87 29.42
C LEU A 320 -31.58 3.34 29.46
N VAL A 321 -30.83 2.72 30.36
CA VAL A 321 -30.85 1.27 30.55
C VAL A 321 -32.18 0.80 31.14
N LYS A 322 -32.82 1.56 32.01
CA LYS A 322 -34.12 1.24 32.61
C LYS A 322 -35.25 1.34 31.59
N GLU A 323 -35.13 2.23 30.61
CA GLU A 323 -36.16 2.50 29.60
C GLU A 323 -35.95 1.73 28.29
N GLU A 324 -35.04 0.76 28.26
CA GLU A 324 -34.64 -0.05 27.10
C GLU A 324 -35.80 -0.61 26.26
N GLY A 325 -36.90 -0.99 26.93
CA GLY A 325 -38.06 -1.57 26.23
C GLY A 325 -38.94 -0.57 25.47
N LEU A 326 -38.64 0.73 25.55
CA LEU A 326 -39.39 1.80 24.91
C LEU A 326 -38.67 2.40 23.70
N LEU A 327 -37.42 2.02 23.48
CA LEU A 327 -36.54 2.62 22.48
C LEU A 327 -36.53 1.83 21.17
N GLN A 328 -36.32 2.53 20.04
CA GLN A 328 -36.25 1.93 18.71
C GLN A 328 -34.89 1.27 18.44
N PHE A 329 -34.79 0.40 17.42
CA PHE A 329 -33.65 -0.45 17.16
C PHE A 329 -32.29 0.33 17.02
N ALA A 330 -32.31 1.53 16.44
CA ALA A 330 -31.11 2.39 16.28
C ALA A 330 -30.53 2.87 17.62
N GLU A 331 -31.28 2.82 18.72
CA GLU A 331 -30.90 3.27 20.05
C GLU A 331 -30.31 2.13 20.90
N HIS A 332 -30.41 0.87 20.46
CA HIS A 332 -29.91 -0.30 21.19
C HIS A 332 -28.35 -0.32 21.32
N ALA A 333 -27.63 0.18 20.32
CA ALA A 333 -26.17 0.32 20.41
C ALA A 333 -25.77 1.27 21.54
N PHE A 334 -26.50 2.38 21.66
CA PHE A 334 -26.27 3.38 22.72
C PHE A 334 -26.59 2.84 24.12
N ILE A 335 -27.64 2.00 24.23
CA ILE A 335 -27.98 1.35 25.51
C ILE A 335 -26.91 0.32 25.91
N LYS A 336 -26.40 -0.45 24.95
CA LYS A 336 -25.30 -1.40 25.15
C LYS A 336 -24.05 -0.69 25.68
N GLU A 337 -23.70 0.42 25.07
CA GLU A 337 -22.60 1.28 25.49
C GLU A 337 -22.83 1.84 26.93
N ALA A 338 -24.06 2.33 27.21
CA ALA A 338 -24.44 2.82 28.52
C ALA A 338 -24.32 1.74 29.61
N LYS A 339 -24.79 0.51 29.33
CA LYS A 339 -24.65 -0.65 30.23
C LYS A 339 -23.18 -0.94 30.55
N GLN A 340 -22.34 -0.90 29.52
CA GLN A 340 -20.92 -1.16 29.66
C GLN A 340 -20.22 -0.07 30.47
N LYS A 341 -20.48 1.20 30.18
CA LYS A 341 -19.93 2.34 30.92
C LYS A 341 -20.36 2.31 32.41
N LEU A 342 -21.61 1.95 32.67
CA LEU A 342 -22.11 1.77 34.07
C LEU A 342 -21.39 0.61 34.76
N LYS A 343 -21.22 -0.54 34.09
CA LYS A 343 -20.51 -1.71 34.65
C LYS A 343 -19.06 -1.40 34.98
N MET A 344 -18.36 -0.66 34.11
CA MET A 344 -16.96 -0.28 34.29
C MET A 344 -16.77 0.95 35.20
N GLY A 345 -17.81 1.71 35.48
CA GLY A 345 -17.73 2.99 36.21
C GLY A 345 -17.10 4.13 35.41
N GLY A 346 -16.92 3.96 34.09
CA GLY A 346 -16.29 4.92 33.22
C GLY A 346 -16.03 4.36 31.83
N SER A 347 -15.21 5.05 31.06
CA SER A 347 -14.79 4.61 29.74
C SER A 347 -13.27 4.64 29.60
N TYR A 348 -12.72 3.70 28.87
CA TYR A 348 -11.34 3.70 28.43
C TYR A 348 -11.18 4.38 27.08
N SER A 349 -10.12 5.12 26.93
CA SER A 349 -9.73 5.77 25.68
C SER A 349 -8.22 5.67 25.48
N VAL A 350 -7.77 6.00 24.30
CA VAL A 350 -6.35 6.03 23.96
C VAL A 350 -5.86 7.46 24.12
N LYS A 351 -4.73 7.65 24.80
CA LYS A 351 -4.03 8.94 24.84
C LYS A 351 -3.38 9.16 23.48
N ASP A 352 -3.44 10.39 22.97
CA ASP A 352 -2.87 10.79 21.70
C ASP A 352 -3.36 9.84 20.55
N PRO A 353 -4.66 9.87 20.23
CA PRO A 353 -5.25 8.95 19.24
C PRO A 353 -4.66 9.14 17.83
N ASP A 354 -4.06 10.31 17.54
CA ASP A 354 -3.44 10.60 16.25
C ASP A 354 -1.97 10.17 16.14
N PHE A 355 -1.41 9.57 17.22
CA PHE A 355 0.00 9.20 17.27
C PHE A 355 0.36 8.17 16.20
N LEU A 356 1.33 8.49 15.33
CA LEU A 356 1.77 7.72 14.16
C LEU A 356 0.69 7.43 13.09
N THR A 357 -0.51 7.96 13.21
CA THR A 357 -1.61 7.67 12.27
C THR A 357 -1.37 8.20 10.86
N GLY A 358 -0.50 9.18 10.69
CA GLY A 358 -0.13 9.72 9.39
C GLY A 358 0.79 8.82 8.54
N ALA A 359 1.25 7.69 9.08
CA ALA A 359 2.15 6.78 8.38
C ALA A 359 1.72 5.32 8.54
N ASN A 360 1.96 4.49 7.53
CA ASN A 360 2.02 3.05 7.72
C ASN A 360 3.30 2.71 8.49
N ILE A 361 3.24 1.73 9.38
CA ILE A 361 4.41 1.26 10.10
C ILE A 361 4.72 -0.19 9.78
N SER A 362 6.02 -0.51 9.71
CA SER A 362 6.50 -1.87 9.53
C SER A 362 7.76 -2.12 10.35
N ILE A 363 7.94 -3.35 10.77
CA ILE A 363 9.16 -3.80 11.45
C ILE A 363 10.09 -4.41 10.42
N CYS A 364 11.34 -3.95 10.37
CA CYS A 364 12.39 -4.61 9.62
C CYS A 364 12.90 -5.80 10.42
N LEU A 365 12.58 -7.01 9.96
CA LEU A 365 12.98 -8.25 10.58
C LEU A 365 14.29 -8.77 9.98
N THR A 366 15.25 -9.07 10.85
CA THR A 366 16.55 -9.62 10.47
C THR A 366 16.55 -11.15 10.52
N LYS A 367 17.46 -11.77 9.78
CA LYS A 367 17.69 -13.23 9.87
C LYS A 367 18.13 -13.67 11.26
N GLU A 368 18.93 -12.83 11.94
CA GLU A 368 19.34 -13.06 13.32
C GLU A 368 18.12 -13.19 14.25
N PHE A 369 17.17 -12.25 14.14
CA PHE A 369 15.93 -12.28 14.90
C PHE A 369 15.07 -13.50 14.55
N MET A 370 14.84 -13.75 13.26
CA MET A 370 14.01 -14.88 12.81
C MET A 370 14.60 -16.23 13.25
N ALA A 371 15.92 -16.37 13.24
CA ALA A 371 16.60 -17.56 13.78
C ALA A 371 16.41 -17.70 15.30
N ALA A 372 16.46 -16.59 16.03
CA ALA A 372 16.22 -16.57 17.48
C ALA A 372 14.76 -16.96 17.81
N VAL A 373 13.79 -16.47 17.03
CA VAL A 373 12.37 -16.87 17.14
C VAL A 373 12.20 -18.36 16.91
N ALA A 374 12.74 -18.89 15.82
CA ALA A 374 12.63 -20.30 15.46
C ALA A 374 13.24 -21.24 16.51
N GLN A 375 14.32 -20.80 17.15
CA GLN A 375 15.07 -21.57 18.15
C GLN A 375 14.65 -21.27 19.61
N ASP A 376 13.66 -20.40 19.81
CA ASP A 376 13.20 -19.92 21.12
C ASP A 376 14.36 -19.41 22.00
N LYS A 377 15.21 -18.56 21.41
CA LYS A 377 16.38 -17.98 22.06
C LYS A 377 16.14 -16.57 22.55
N THR A 378 17.05 -16.09 23.37
CA THR A 378 17.16 -14.68 23.75
C THR A 378 17.63 -13.85 22.55
N TYR A 379 17.25 -12.58 22.58
CA TYR A 379 17.59 -11.60 21.57
C TYR A 379 17.92 -10.26 22.24
N ASP A 380 19.00 -9.62 21.83
CA ASP A 380 19.47 -8.40 22.45
C ASP A 380 18.98 -7.16 21.68
N LEU A 381 18.26 -6.29 22.38
CA LEU A 381 17.96 -4.95 21.91
C LEU A 381 19.18 -4.07 22.19
N ARG A 382 19.83 -3.58 21.15
CA ARG A 382 21.15 -2.96 21.24
C ARG A 382 21.27 -1.74 20.32
N PHE A 383 22.18 -0.85 20.70
CA PHE A 383 22.46 0.38 19.98
C PHE A 383 23.94 0.74 20.19
N PRO A 384 24.59 1.54 19.29
CA PRO A 384 25.92 2.05 19.56
C PRO A 384 26.05 2.63 20.97
N ALA A 385 27.14 2.31 21.67
CA ALA A 385 27.34 2.66 23.08
C ALA A 385 27.71 4.14 23.28
N ILE A 386 26.89 5.06 22.75
CA ILE A 386 27.16 6.50 22.65
C ILE A 386 27.42 7.19 24.01
N ASP A 387 26.87 6.67 25.10
CA ASP A 387 27.10 7.15 26.48
C ASP A 387 28.45 6.72 27.02
N GLU A 388 29.15 5.80 26.38
CA GLU A 388 30.49 5.30 26.77
C GLU A 388 31.59 5.73 25.80
N TYR A 389 31.24 6.47 24.75
CA TYR A 389 32.19 6.87 23.71
C TYR A 389 33.07 8.03 24.16
N THR A 390 34.35 7.93 23.81
CA THR A 390 35.29 9.03 23.81
C THR A 390 34.94 10.05 22.71
N GLU A 391 35.56 11.24 22.74
CA GLU A 391 35.36 12.24 21.69
C GLU A 391 35.69 11.72 20.29
N ILE A 392 36.70 10.86 20.16
CA ILE A 392 37.11 10.24 18.89
C ILE A 392 36.05 9.25 18.41
N GLU A 393 35.54 8.42 19.30
CA GLU A 393 34.47 7.45 19.01
C GLU A 393 33.15 8.16 18.65
N MET A 394 32.83 9.30 19.31
CA MET A 394 31.68 10.12 18.94
C MET A 394 31.82 10.77 17.57
N ALA A 395 33.00 11.23 17.21
CA ALA A 395 33.27 11.76 15.86
C ALA A 395 33.14 10.68 14.78
N ASP A 396 33.57 9.45 15.06
CA ASP A 396 33.38 8.29 14.19
C ASP A 396 31.90 7.92 14.04
N TYR A 397 31.17 7.94 15.16
CA TYR A 397 29.70 7.76 15.18
C TYR A 397 28.97 8.81 14.35
N ASP A 398 29.26 10.08 14.56
CA ASP A 398 28.62 11.18 13.83
C ASP A 398 28.89 11.11 12.32
N GLN A 399 30.05 10.57 11.93
CA GLN A 399 30.44 10.46 10.54
C GLN A 399 29.86 9.23 9.84
N HIS A 400 29.78 8.06 10.50
CA HIS A 400 29.56 6.78 9.83
C HIS A 400 28.31 6.04 10.26
N TRP A 401 27.72 6.35 11.43
CA TRP A 401 26.59 5.57 11.92
C TRP A 401 25.38 5.61 10.97
N ALA A 402 24.99 6.79 10.51
CA ALA A 402 23.85 6.92 9.60
C ALA A 402 24.09 6.29 8.22
N GLU A 403 25.35 6.18 7.82
CA GLU A 403 25.71 5.49 6.56
C GLU A 403 25.61 3.96 6.72
N ILE A 404 26.08 3.43 7.85
CA ILE A 404 26.03 1.99 8.14
C ILE A 404 24.59 1.56 8.48
N GLY A 405 23.92 2.24 9.40
CA GLY A 405 22.49 2.07 9.73
C GLY A 405 22.09 0.71 10.29
N ASP A 406 23.04 -0.17 10.58
CA ASP A 406 22.80 -1.51 11.14
C ASP A 406 23.76 -1.78 12.30
N VAL A 407 23.20 -2.05 13.47
CA VAL A 407 23.99 -2.29 14.67
C VAL A 407 24.88 -3.55 14.55
N ARG A 408 24.47 -4.53 13.79
CA ARG A 408 25.25 -5.76 13.56
C ARG A 408 26.53 -5.47 12.76
N GLU A 409 26.41 -4.65 11.73
CA GLU A 409 27.56 -4.20 10.92
C GLU A 409 28.47 -3.28 11.74
N TRP A 410 27.87 -2.40 12.56
CA TRP A 410 28.61 -1.52 13.46
C TRP A 410 29.45 -2.31 14.43
N GLU A 411 28.87 -3.32 15.08
CA GLU A 411 29.55 -4.22 16.01
C GLU A 411 30.62 -5.08 15.32
N ALA A 412 30.33 -5.59 14.13
CA ALA A 412 31.26 -6.41 13.33
C ALA A 412 32.57 -5.68 12.96
N THR A 413 32.54 -4.35 12.93
CA THR A 413 33.75 -3.52 12.71
C THR A 413 34.56 -3.28 13.99
N GLY A 414 34.18 -3.90 15.10
CA GLY A 414 34.85 -3.77 16.40
C GLY A 414 34.46 -2.53 17.21
N ARG A 415 33.43 -1.78 16.77
CA ARG A 415 32.90 -0.63 17.49
C ARG A 415 32.02 -1.05 18.65
N LYS A 416 32.04 -0.28 19.73
CA LYS A 416 31.31 -0.60 20.96
C LYS A 416 29.80 -0.48 20.74
N VAL A 417 29.09 -1.51 21.22
CA VAL A 417 27.64 -1.61 21.21
C VAL A 417 27.16 -1.85 22.64
N LYS A 418 26.06 -1.22 23.04
CA LYS A 418 25.42 -1.41 24.33
C LYS A 418 24.16 -2.23 24.16
N VAL A 419 24.03 -3.28 24.94
CA VAL A 419 22.78 -4.02 25.10
C VAL A 419 21.90 -3.27 26.11
N HIS A 420 20.77 -2.77 25.64
CA HIS A 420 19.81 -2.06 26.47
C HIS A 420 18.87 -3.02 27.19
N GLN A 421 18.50 -4.10 26.54
CA GLN A 421 17.64 -5.14 27.08
C GLN A 421 17.87 -6.46 26.34
N THR A 422 17.89 -7.56 27.09
CA THR A 422 17.83 -8.92 26.54
C THR A 422 16.41 -9.46 26.74
N ILE A 423 15.76 -9.87 25.65
CA ILE A 423 14.39 -10.39 25.63
C ILE A 423 14.37 -11.83 25.13
N ARG A 424 13.28 -12.56 25.31
CA ARG A 424 13.01 -13.74 24.49
C ARG A 424 12.57 -13.25 23.10
N ALA A 425 13.16 -13.76 22.02
CA ALA A 425 12.78 -13.33 20.67
C ALA A 425 11.28 -13.52 20.40
N ARG A 426 10.69 -14.59 20.94
CA ARG A 426 9.25 -14.85 20.83
C ARG A 426 8.38 -13.81 21.50
N GLU A 427 8.83 -13.10 22.54
CA GLU A 427 8.07 -11.99 23.13
C GLU A 427 7.80 -10.86 22.13
N LEU A 428 8.81 -10.48 21.38
CA LEU A 428 8.66 -9.46 20.34
C LEU A 428 7.85 -10.00 19.15
N TRP A 429 8.10 -11.24 18.75
CA TRP A 429 7.37 -11.89 17.67
C TRP A 429 5.86 -12.00 17.96
N GLU A 430 5.50 -12.43 19.14
CA GLU A 430 4.12 -12.54 19.61
C GLU A 430 3.44 -11.17 19.70
N LEU A 431 4.14 -10.12 20.17
CA LEU A 431 3.59 -8.76 20.16
C LEU A 431 3.32 -8.27 18.72
N ILE A 432 4.26 -8.48 17.80
CA ILE A 432 4.08 -8.11 16.38
C ILE A 432 2.86 -8.82 15.80
N THR A 433 2.77 -10.12 15.98
CA THR A 433 1.68 -10.94 15.42
C THR A 433 0.35 -10.65 16.09
N TYR A 434 0.35 -10.40 17.40
CA TYR A 434 -0.84 -9.97 18.14
C TYR A 434 -1.39 -8.64 17.60
N CYS A 435 -0.56 -7.63 17.48
CA CYS A 435 -0.98 -6.33 16.95
C CYS A 435 -1.39 -6.43 15.48
N ALA A 436 -0.71 -7.22 14.66
CA ALA A 436 -1.10 -7.46 13.28
C ALA A 436 -2.48 -8.14 13.18
N THR A 437 -2.78 -9.05 14.08
CA THR A 437 -4.07 -9.77 14.12
C THR A 437 -5.24 -8.83 14.44
N TYR A 438 -5.08 -7.96 15.45
CA TYR A 438 -6.17 -7.13 15.97
C TYR A 438 -6.17 -5.67 15.52
N SER A 439 -5.08 -5.19 14.93
CA SER A 439 -4.95 -3.81 14.44
C SER A 439 -4.47 -3.71 13.00
N ALA A 440 -4.21 -4.85 12.34
CA ALA A 440 -3.64 -4.94 10.99
C ALA A 440 -2.30 -4.19 10.83
N GLU A 441 -1.62 -3.85 11.91
CA GLU A 441 -0.31 -3.21 11.96
C GLU A 441 0.43 -3.66 13.25
N PRO A 442 1.79 -3.72 13.23
CA PRO A 442 2.66 -3.34 12.12
C PRO A 442 2.67 -4.35 10.97
N GLY A 443 3.03 -3.90 9.78
CA GLY A 443 3.50 -4.79 8.70
C GLY A 443 4.88 -5.32 9.01
N ILE A 444 5.34 -6.30 8.24
CA ILE A 444 6.68 -6.86 8.36
C ILE A 444 7.45 -6.74 7.05
N PHE A 445 8.74 -6.54 7.19
CA PHE A 445 9.67 -6.45 6.08
C PHE A 445 10.95 -7.23 6.41
N PHE A 446 11.26 -8.25 5.60
CA PHE A 446 12.45 -9.08 5.78
C PHE A 446 13.65 -8.41 5.12
N ILE A 447 14.27 -7.48 5.83
CA ILE A 447 15.32 -6.61 5.31
C ILE A 447 16.53 -7.38 4.79
N ASP A 448 16.91 -8.49 5.44
CA ASP A 448 18.02 -9.31 5.00
C ASP A 448 17.69 -10.08 3.72
N ASN A 449 16.46 -10.57 3.56
CA ASN A 449 16.00 -11.15 2.30
C ASN A 449 16.08 -10.13 1.16
N ALA A 450 15.63 -8.90 1.42
CA ALA A 450 15.70 -7.83 0.43
C ALA A 450 17.14 -7.49 0.05
N ASN A 451 18.04 -7.37 1.03
CA ASN A 451 19.46 -7.05 0.79
C ASN A 451 20.26 -8.18 0.11
N GLU A 452 19.90 -9.45 0.37
CA GLU A 452 20.51 -10.58 -0.34
C GLU A 452 20.08 -10.66 -1.80
N MET A 453 18.86 -10.25 -2.08
CA MET A 453 18.27 -10.37 -3.42
C MET A 453 18.52 -9.14 -4.30
N THR A 454 18.79 -7.97 -3.73
CA THR A 454 18.88 -6.73 -4.50
C THR A 454 20.07 -6.69 -5.45
N ASN A 455 19.84 -6.21 -6.66
CA ASN A 455 20.91 -5.92 -7.63
C ASN A 455 21.79 -4.73 -7.22
N ALA A 456 21.33 -3.89 -6.28
CA ALA A 456 22.08 -2.74 -5.78
C ALA A 456 23.36 -3.12 -5.05
N ALA A 457 23.47 -4.34 -4.54
CA ALA A 457 24.68 -4.86 -3.93
C ALA A 457 25.89 -4.82 -4.90
N ALA A 458 25.64 -4.91 -6.21
CA ALA A 458 26.70 -4.88 -7.22
C ALA A 458 27.48 -3.55 -7.22
N TYR A 459 26.80 -2.44 -6.95
CA TYR A 459 27.40 -1.10 -6.87
C TYR A 459 27.46 -0.56 -5.44
N GLY A 460 27.47 -1.45 -4.44
CA GLY A 460 27.76 -1.12 -3.04
C GLY A 460 26.64 -0.40 -2.30
N GLN A 461 25.40 -0.48 -2.76
CA GLN A 461 24.26 0.09 -2.07
C GLN A 461 23.40 -0.99 -1.40
N LYS A 462 22.72 -0.63 -0.32
CA LYS A 462 21.81 -1.52 0.42
C LYS A 462 20.46 -0.87 0.64
N VAL A 463 19.45 -1.72 0.77
CA VAL A 463 18.08 -1.33 1.06
C VAL A 463 17.99 -0.73 2.47
N VAL A 464 17.33 0.42 2.59
CA VAL A 464 17.09 1.14 3.85
C VAL A 464 15.68 0.92 4.35
N ALA A 465 14.70 1.07 3.46
CA ALA A 465 13.27 0.99 3.75
C ALA A 465 12.49 0.64 2.48
N THR A 466 11.17 0.60 2.60
CA THR A 466 10.27 0.53 1.46
C THR A 466 9.46 1.81 1.32
N ASN A 467 8.86 2.01 0.14
CA ASN A 467 7.78 2.97 -0.07
C ASN A 467 6.52 2.61 0.76
N PRO A 468 5.50 3.48 0.84
CA PRO A 468 4.32 3.26 1.69
C PRO A 468 3.56 1.94 1.46
N CYS A 469 3.56 1.42 0.23
CA CYS A 469 2.85 0.18 -0.11
C CYS A 469 3.73 -1.08 -0.04
N GLY A 470 5.02 -0.94 0.24
CA GLY A 470 5.94 -2.05 0.48
C GLY A 470 6.50 -2.76 -0.77
N GLU A 471 6.12 -2.36 -1.98
CA GLU A 471 6.57 -3.01 -3.22
C GLU A 471 7.97 -2.57 -3.67
N GLN A 472 8.50 -1.47 -3.15
CA GLN A 472 9.79 -0.91 -3.55
C GLN A 472 10.77 -0.84 -2.37
N PRO A 473 11.58 -1.88 -2.15
CA PRO A 473 12.74 -1.81 -1.28
C PRO A 473 13.82 -0.98 -1.96
N LEU A 474 14.09 0.18 -1.41
CA LEU A 474 14.96 1.19 -2.04
C LEU A 474 16.18 1.50 -1.20
N THR A 475 17.24 1.94 -1.88
CA THR A 475 18.47 2.45 -1.33
C THR A 475 18.37 3.96 -1.07
N PRO A 476 19.36 4.60 -0.42
CA PRO A 476 19.29 6.03 -0.09
C PRO A 476 19.03 6.92 -1.31
N TYR A 477 18.02 7.79 -1.21
CA TYR A 477 17.54 8.70 -2.26
C TYR A 477 17.02 8.01 -3.53
N ALA A 478 16.90 6.69 -3.53
CA ALA A 478 16.36 5.97 -4.67
C ALA A 478 14.87 6.26 -4.87
N VAL A 479 14.48 6.20 -6.12
CA VAL A 479 13.13 6.48 -6.59
C VAL A 479 12.70 5.43 -7.61
N CYS A 480 11.40 5.27 -7.80
CA CYS A 480 10.87 4.37 -8.82
C CYS A 480 9.61 4.91 -9.46
N ASN A 481 9.54 4.86 -10.79
CA ASN A 481 8.29 5.00 -11.52
C ASN A 481 7.66 3.63 -11.73
N LEU A 482 6.34 3.58 -11.70
CA LEU A 482 5.55 2.36 -11.77
C LEU A 482 4.69 2.32 -13.03
N ALA A 483 4.51 1.13 -13.55
CA ALA A 483 3.54 0.81 -14.58
C ALA A 483 3.04 -0.62 -14.39
N ALA A 484 1.91 -0.95 -14.99
CA ALA A 484 1.33 -2.27 -14.91
C ALA A 484 0.88 -2.77 -16.28
N ILE A 485 1.14 -4.05 -16.54
CA ILE A 485 0.54 -4.79 -17.66
C ILE A 485 -0.87 -5.18 -17.26
N ASN A 486 -1.84 -4.87 -18.09
CA ASN A 486 -3.20 -5.34 -17.89
C ASN A 486 -3.32 -6.79 -18.36
N LEU A 487 -3.25 -7.71 -17.43
CA LEU A 487 -3.27 -9.14 -17.71
C LEU A 487 -4.62 -9.63 -18.26
N ALA A 488 -5.72 -8.91 -18.00
CA ALA A 488 -7.02 -9.25 -18.57
C ALA A 488 -7.00 -9.24 -20.12
N ASN A 489 -6.12 -8.44 -20.72
CA ASN A 489 -5.96 -8.34 -22.17
C ASN A 489 -4.96 -9.37 -22.75
N MET A 490 -4.37 -10.22 -21.93
CA MET A 490 -3.30 -11.14 -22.32
C MET A 490 -3.79 -12.57 -22.56
N VAL A 491 -5.10 -12.78 -22.60
CA VAL A 491 -5.72 -14.08 -22.86
C VAL A 491 -6.36 -14.07 -24.26
N ASP A 492 -6.10 -15.12 -25.04
CA ASP A 492 -6.60 -15.27 -26.40
C ASP A 492 -8.03 -15.86 -26.44
N GLU A 493 -8.55 -16.03 -27.66
CA GLU A 493 -9.89 -16.60 -27.89
C GLU A 493 -10.02 -18.09 -27.50
N HIS A 494 -8.87 -18.78 -27.27
CA HIS A 494 -8.81 -20.16 -26.82
C HIS A 494 -8.72 -20.29 -25.30
N GLN A 495 -8.83 -19.18 -24.58
CA GLN A 495 -8.68 -19.09 -23.12
C GLN A 495 -7.26 -19.47 -22.65
N GLU A 496 -6.26 -19.20 -23.48
CA GLU A 496 -4.85 -19.39 -23.17
C GLU A 496 -4.12 -18.05 -23.12
N ILE A 497 -3.01 -17.99 -22.37
CA ILE A 497 -2.18 -16.79 -22.32
C ILE A 497 -1.48 -16.60 -23.67
N ASP A 498 -1.64 -15.42 -24.27
CA ASP A 498 -0.87 -15.00 -25.43
C ASP A 498 0.52 -14.49 -25.00
N PHE A 499 1.45 -15.42 -24.84
CA PHE A 499 2.81 -15.09 -24.39
C PHE A 499 3.57 -14.19 -25.39
N GLN A 500 3.24 -14.22 -26.67
CA GLN A 500 3.83 -13.33 -27.65
C GLN A 500 3.38 -11.89 -27.43
N LYS A 501 2.10 -11.69 -27.16
CA LYS A 501 1.54 -10.38 -26.80
C LYS A 501 2.10 -9.88 -25.48
N VAL A 502 2.21 -10.75 -24.47
CA VAL A 502 2.88 -10.41 -23.19
C VAL A 502 4.28 -9.88 -23.44
N ALA A 503 5.08 -10.59 -24.23
CA ALA A 503 6.45 -10.17 -24.54
C ALA A 503 6.50 -8.83 -25.30
N GLU A 504 5.59 -8.59 -26.25
CA GLU A 504 5.49 -7.32 -26.99
C GLU A 504 5.21 -6.16 -26.01
N VAL A 505 4.21 -6.31 -25.14
CA VAL A 505 3.83 -5.29 -24.17
C VAL A 505 4.96 -5.02 -23.17
N VAL A 506 5.66 -6.06 -22.71
CA VAL A 506 6.83 -5.91 -21.83
C VAL A 506 7.91 -5.07 -22.50
N ARG A 507 8.27 -5.38 -23.75
CA ARG A 507 9.31 -4.62 -24.46
C ARG A 507 8.98 -3.13 -24.56
N THR A 508 7.78 -2.79 -24.95
CA THR A 508 7.33 -1.39 -25.01
C THR A 508 7.33 -0.75 -23.61
N SER A 509 6.87 -1.47 -22.59
CA SER A 509 6.79 -0.98 -21.22
C SER A 509 8.15 -0.65 -20.60
N ILE A 510 9.17 -1.48 -20.84
CA ILE A 510 10.52 -1.24 -20.34
C ILE A 510 11.11 0.04 -20.94
N ARG A 511 11.01 0.23 -22.27
CA ARG A 511 11.44 1.47 -22.91
C ARG A 511 10.66 2.69 -22.41
N PHE A 512 9.34 2.56 -22.30
CA PHE A 512 8.49 3.63 -21.78
C PHE A 512 8.93 4.09 -20.39
N GLN A 513 9.13 3.15 -19.47
CA GLN A 513 9.53 3.47 -18.10
C GLN A 513 10.98 3.98 -18.01
N ASP A 514 11.90 3.49 -18.85
CA ASP A 514 13.25 4.06 -18.95
C ASP A 514 13.20 5.54 -19.37
N ASN A 515 12.34 5.88 -20.33
CA ASN A 515 12.12 7.25 -20.76
C ASN A 515 11.48 8.14 -19.69
N VAL A 516 10.62 7.58 -18.83
CA VAL A 516 10.01 8.32 -17.69
C VAL A 516 11.09 8.90 -16.77
N ILE A 517 12.22 8.20 -16.58
CA ILE A 517 13.34 8.67 -15.76
C ILE A 517 13.91 10.01 -16.29
N ASP A 518 13.96 10.17 -17.60
CA ASP A 518 14.49 11.38 -18.23
C ASP A 518 13.41 12.46 -18.46
N ALA A 519 12.14 12.06 -18.52
CA ALA A 519 11.01 12.99 -18.76
C ALA A 519 10.46 13.64 -17.49
N THR A 520 10.64 13.03 -16.31
CA THR A 520 10.11 13.55 -15.05
C THR A 520 10.77 14.85 -14.63
N PRO A 521 10.03 15.83 -14.08
CA PRO A 521 10.66 16.98 -13.44
C PRO A 521 11.35 16.54 -12.13
N TYR A 522 12.61 16.94 -11.97
CA TYR A 522 13.38 16.74 -10.75
C TYR A 522 13.37 18.01 -9.91
N PHE A 523 13.37 17.84 -8.60
CA PHE A 523 13.40 18.91 -7.61
C PHE A 523 14.51 18.74 -6.55
N PHE A 524 15.14 17.55 -6.50
CA PHE A 524 16.33 17.27 -5.70
C PHE A 524 17.45 16.68 -6.54
N ASP A 525 18.60 17.32 -6.52
CA ASP A 525 19.80 16.85 -7.25
C ASP A 525 20.19 15.42 -6.84
N LYS A 526 20.06 15.08 -5.55
CA LYS A 526 20.38 13.74 -5.04
C LYS A 526 19.46 12.64 -5.59
N ASN A 527 18.17 12.94 -5.73
CA ASN A 527 17.23 12.00 -6.37
C ASN A 527 17.51 11.90 -7.87
N GLU A 528 17.82 12.99 -8.54
CA GLU A 528 18.20 12.98 -9.96
C GLU A 528 19.46 12.15 -10.20
N GLN A 529 20.50 12.37 -9.39
CA GLN A 529 21.74 11.63 -9.45
C GLN A 529 21.51 10.13 -9.22
N GLN A 530 20.74 9.78 -8.20
CA GLN A 530 20.44 8.37 -7.90
C GLN A 530 19.56 7.74 -8.99
N ALA A 531 18.51 8.42 -9.42
CA ALA A 531 17.60 7.92 -10.44
C ALA A 531 18.30 7.66 -11.77
N LYS A 532 19.11 8.62 -12.24
CA LYS A 532 19.88 8.49 -13.47
C LYS A 532 21.08 7.54 -13.32
N GLY A 533 21.63 7.43 -12.10
CA GLY A 533 22.76 6.55 -11.79
C GLY A 533 22.42 5.06 -11.85
N GLU A 534 21.28 4.66 -11.30
CA GLU A 534 20.85 3.26 -11.29
C GLU A 534 19.75 2.94 -12.30
N ARG A 535 19.05 3.91 -12.82
CA ARG A 535 17.94 3.80 -13.78
C ARG A 535 16.91 2.72 -13.42
N ARG A 536 16.48 2.72 -12.16
CA ARG A 536 15.51 1.79 -11.62
C ARG A 536 14.11 2.09 -12.15
N ILE A 537 13.41 1.05 -12.59
CA ILE A 537 12.00 1.07 -12.99
C ILE A 537 11.23 -0.03 -12.27
N GLY A 538 9.91 0.03 -12.29
CA GLY A 538 9.05 -0.95 -11.65
C GLY A 538 7.86 -1.30 -12.52
N LEU A 539 8.04 -2.28 -13.40
CA LEU A 539 6.95 -2.87 -14.17
C LEU A 539 6.28 -3.97 -13.35
N GLY A 540 4.99 -3.87 -13.17
CA GLY A 540 4.16 -4.86 -12.51
C GLY A 540 2.97 -5.27 -13.36
N VAL A 541 1.92 -5.73 -12.71
CA VAL A 541 0.71 -6.24 -13.35
C VAL A 541 -0.55 -5.72 -12.63
N MET A 542 -1.66 -5.76 -13.33
CA MET A 542 -3.03 -5.72 -12.81
C MET A 542 -3.85 -6.77 -13.55
N GLY A 543 -4.99 -7.16 -13.00
CA GLY A 543 -5.88 -8.12 -13.65
C GLY A 543 -5.41 -9.58 -13.59
N LEU A 544 -4.62 -9.96 -12.57
CA LEU A 544 -4.20 -11.36 -12.41
C LEU A 544 -5.40 -12.29 -12.17
N ALA A 545 -6.33 -11.88 -11.31
CA ALA A 545 -7.54 -12.66 -11.06
C ALA A 545 -8.39 -12.80 -12.34
N ASP A 546 -8.50 -11.73 -13.13
CA ASP A 546 -9.20 -11.77 -14.43
C ASP A 546 -8.55 -12.75 -15.40
N LEU A 547 -7.24 -12.70 -15.53
CA LEU A 547 -6.49 -13.64 -16.37
C LEU A 547 -6.75 -15.09 -15.96
N LEU A 548 -6.68 -15.38 -14.67
CA LEU A 548 -6.91 -16.75 -14.17
C LEU A 548 -8.34 -17.22 -14.42
N ILE A 549 -9.33 -16.34 -14.22
CA ILE A 549 -10.74 -16.62 -14.53
C ILE A 549 -10.92 -16.88 -16.02
N TYR A 550 -10.37 -16.05 -16.91
CA TYR A 550 -10.44 -16.28 -18.35
C TYR A 550 -9.78 -17.58 -18.79
N CYS A 551 -8.72 -18.00 -18.11
CA CYS A 551 -8.06 -19.29 -18.35
C CYS A 551 -8.72 -20.47 -17.62
N GLY A 552 -9.82 -20.25 -16.90
CA GLY A 552 -10.51 -21.31 -16.12
C GLY A 552 -9.62 -21.91 -15.01
N LYS A 553 -8.76 -21.10 -14.39
CA LYS A 553 -7.83 -21.53 -13.32
C LYS A 553 -8.17 -20.85 -12.02
N THR A 554 -8.21 -21.63 -10.94
CA THR A 554 -8.47 -21.11 -9.60
C THR A 554 -7.21 -20.44 -9.05
N TYR A 555 -7.38 -19.21 -8.55
CA TYR A 555 -6.33 -18.45 -7.88
C TYR A 555 -5.78 -19.24 -6.69
N GLY A 556 -4.46 -19.37 -6.58
CA GLY A 556 -3.79 -20.09 -5.50
C GLY A 556 -3.80 -21.63 -5.62
N SER A 557 -4.46 -22.19 -6.63
CA SER A 557 -4.38 -23.62 -6.93
C SER A 557 -3.01 -23.98 -7.51
N LYS A 558 -2.67 -25.26 -7.47
CA LYS A 558 -1.41 -25.77 -8.03
C LYS A 558 -1.30 -25.46 -9.53
N GLU A 559 -2.36 -25.67 -10.27
CA GLU A 559 -2.45 -25.40 -11.70
C GLU A 559 -2.41 -23.89 -11.99
N GLY A 560 -3.12 -23.09 -11.19
CA GLY A 560 -3.07 -21.65 -11.26
C GLY A 560 -1.67 -21.11 -10.99
N ASN A 561 -1.00 -21.56 -9.95
CA ASN A 561 0.36 -21.15 -9.60
C ASN A 561 1.39 -21.58 -10.66
N ALA A 562 1.23 -22.75 -11.30
CA ALA A 562 2.10 -23.17 -12.40
C ALA A 562 1.97 -22.22 -13.61
N LEU A 563 0.74 -21.77 -13.92
CA LEU A 563 0.50 -20.81 -14.98
C LEU A 563 1.06 -19.42 -14.65
N VAL A 564 0.89 -18.97 -13.39
CA VAL A 564 1.46 -17.72 -12.87
C VAL A 564 2.99 -17.74 -12.91
N ASP A 565 3.62 -18.83 -12.54
CA ASP A 565 5.09 -19.00 -12.61
C ASP A 565 5.60 -18.84 -14.05
N GLN A 566 4.97 -19.51 -15.02
CA GLN A 566 5.32 -19.39 -16.43
C GLN A 566 5.10 -17.98 -16.99
N LEU A 567 4.00 -17.33 -16.60
CA LEU A 567 3.71 -15.95 -17.00
C LEU A 567 4.79 -14.99 -16.49
N PHE A 568 5.13 -15.05 -15.21
CA PHE A 568 6.13 -14.15 -14.63
C PHE A 568 7.56 -14.49 -15.06
N GLU A 569 7.88 -15.75 -15.36
CA GLU A 569 9.11 -16.11 -16.06
C GLU A 569 9.21 -15.37 -17.40
N THR A 570 8.16 -15.43 -18.23
CA THR A 570 8.12 -14.73 -19.52
C THR A 570 8.28 -13.23 -19.35
N ILE A 571 7.56 -12.61 -18.40
CA ILE A 571 7.69 -11.18 -18.10
C ILE A 571 9.12 -10.83 -17.68
N ALA A 572 9.69 -11.57 -16.73
CA ALA A 572 11.02 -11.29 -16.18
C ALA A 572 12.12 -11.45 -17.21
N VAL A 573 12.14 -12.57 -17.93
CA VAL A 573 13.15 -12.85 -18.94
C VAL A 573 13.07 -11.84 -20.09
N THR A 574 11.86 -11.51 -20.56
CA THR A 574 11.66 -10.51 -21.61
C THR A 574 12.08 -9.11 -21.15
N ALA A 575 11.76 -8.72 -19.91
CA ALA A 575 12.13 -7.43 -19.35
C ALA A 575 13.67 -7.26 -19.30
N TYR A 576 14.35 -8.25 -18.76
CA TYR A 576 15.81 -8.23 -18.66
C TYR A 576 16.48 -8.27 -20.03
N GLN A 577 15.99 -9.08 -20.96
CA GLN A 577 16.48 -9.09 -22.35
C GLN A 577 16.30 -7.71 -23.00
N THR A 578 15.12 -7.10 -22.83
CA THR A 578 14.84 -5.76 -23.38
C THR A 578 15.78 -4.71 -22.79
N SER A 579 16.04 -4.76 -21.49
CA SER A 579 16.96 -3.82 -20.83
C SER A 579 18.42 -4.01 -21.30
N ILE A 580 18.83 -5.24 -21.64
CA ILE A 580 20.12 -5.52 -22.29
C ILE A 580 20.15 -4.91 -23.68
N GLU A 581 19.10 -5.05 -24.49
CA GLU A 581 19.03 -4.43 -25.83
C GLU A 581 19.07 -2.90 -25.74
N LEU A 582 18.39 -2.30 -24.75
CA LEU A 582 18.48 -0.87 -24.48
C LEU A 582 19.89 -0.43 -24.07
N ALA A 583 20.63 -1.28 -23.34
CA ALA A 583 22.03 -1.00 -23.02
C ALA A 583 22.93 -0.98 -24.25
N LYS A 584 22.67 -1.85 -25.25
CA LYS A 584 23.39 -1.80 -26.53
C LYS A 584 23.13 -0.49 -27.29
N GLU A 585 21.91 0.03 -27.19
CA GLU A 585 21.48 1.25 -27.88
C GLU A 585 21.89 2.53 -27.13
N LYS A 586 21.63 2.58 -25.81
CA LYS A 586 21.72 3.80 -24.97
C LYS A 586 22.82 3.74 -23.89
N GLY A 587 23.51 2.63 -23.76
CA GLY A 587 24.49 2.37 -22.69
C GLY A 587 23.88 1.77 -21.42
N SER A 588 24.72 1.13 -20.62
CA SER A 588 24.33 0.61 -19.28
C SER A 588 23.98 1.74 -18.33
N PHE A 589 23.24 1.43 -17.27
CA PHE A 589 23.07 2.40 -16.19
C PHE A 589 24.43 2.79 -15.59
N PRO A 590 24.63 4.09 -15.27
CA PRO A 590 25.95 4.64 -14.92
C PRO A 590 26.67 3.92 -13.76
N TYR A 591 25.95 3.46 -12.74
CA TYR A 591 26.57 2.76 -11.59
C TYR A 591 27.13 1.37 -11.95
N LEU A 592 26.81 0.83 -13.13
CA LEU A 592 27.39 -0.41 -13.67
C LEU A 592 28.60 -0.16 -14.56
N VAL A 593 29.01 1.08 -14.72
CA VAL A 593 30.14 1.50 -15.54
C VAL A 593 31.26 1.98 -14.63
N GLY A 594 32.40 1.28 -14.64
CA GLY A 594 33.61 1.63 -13.90
C GLY A 594 34.47 2.67 -14.65
N LYS A 595 35.56 3.10 -14.02
CA LYS A 595 36.50 4.05 -14.57
C LYS A 595 37.28 3.49 -15.78
N ASN A 596 37.33 2.18 -15.91
CA ASN A 596 37.96 1.45 -16.98
C ASN A 596 37.19 0.14 -17.27
N GLU A 597 37.64 -0.59 -18.31
CA GLU A 597 36.98 -1.84 -18.72
C GLU A 597 37.04 -2.93 -17.64
N GLU A 598 38.14 -3.01 -16.89
CA GLU A 598 38.29 -4.00 -15.83
C GLU A 598 37.32 -3.74 -14.65
N GLU A 599 37.20 -2.51 -14.19
CA GLU A 599 36.20 -2.16 -13.16
C GLU A 599 34.78 -2.40 -13.65
N THR A 600 34.49 -2.08 -14.91
CA THR A 600 33.17 -2.36 -15.53
C THR A 600 32.89 -3.85 -15.56
N ARG A 601 33.87 -4.68 -15.92
CA ARG A 601 33.76 -6.13 -15.90
C ARG A 601 33.45 -6.65 -14.49
N GLN A 602 34.17 -6.16 -13.50
CA GLN A 602 33.96 -6.53 -12.08
C GLN A 602 32.59 -6.13 -11.57
N LEU A 603 32.08 -4.94 -11.95
CA LEU A 603 30.72 -4.51 -11.62
C LEU A 603 29.65 -5.43 -12.23
N ARG A 604 29.83 -5.79 -13.51
CA ARG A 604 28.91 -6.73 -14.20
C ARG A 604 28.95 -8.13 -13.58
N GLU A 605 30.13 -8.62 -13.20
CA GLU A 605 30.29 -9.89 -12.50
C GLU A 605 29.57 -9.88 -11.15
N ARG A 606 29.71 -8.81 -10.36
CA ARG A 606 28.96 -8.67 -9.11
C ARG A 606 27.46 -8.62 -9.36
N PHE A 607 27.02 -7.93 -10.41
CA PHE A 607 25.60 -7.82 -10.75
C PHE A 607 24.96 -9.18 -11.02
N ILE A 608 25.57 -10.01 -11.86
CA ILE A 608 25.03 -11.34 -12.20
C ILE A 608 25.08 -12.34 -11.04
N HIS A 609 25.80 -12.01 -9.96
CA HIS A 609 25.90 -12.82 -8.75
C HIS A 609 25.02 -12.31 -7.60
N SER A 610 24.17 -11.31 -7.81
CA SER A 610 23.13 -10.96 -6.85
C SER A 610 22.20 -12.15 -6.60
N GLY A 611 21.53 -12.17 -5.46
CA GLY A 611 20.60 -13.27 -5.14
C GLY A 611 19.49 -13.45 -6.18
N TYR A 612 19.01 -12.35 -6.74
CA TYR A 612 18.03 -12.38 -7.84
C TYR A 612 18.64 -12.90 -9.14
N MET A 613 19.76 -12.33 -9.60
CA MET A 613 20.36 -12.66 -10.90
C MET A 613 20.88 -14.10 -10.99
N LYS A 614 21.28 -14.71 -9.87
CA LYS A 614 21.68 -16.12 -9.84
C LYS A 614 20.58 -17.06 -10.32
N LYS A 615 19.32 -16.66 -10.19
CA LYS A 615 18.15 -17.44 -10.59
C LYS A 615 17.73 -17.20 -12.04
N MET A 616 18.31 -16.17 -12.69
CA MET A 616 17.99 -15.85 -14.09
C MET A 616 18.68 -16.82 -15.04
N PRO A 617 18.09 -17.05 -16.23
CA PRO A 617 18.69 -17.92 -17.25
C PRO A 617 20.11 -17.48 -17.64
N GLU A 618 20.92 -18.46 -18.00
CA GLU A 618 22.34 -18.22 -18.36
C GLU A 618 22.50 -17.20 -19.49
N HIS A 619 21.66 -17.26 -20.52
CA HIS A 619 21.76 -16.30 -21.63
C HIS A 619 21.52 -14.84 -21.22
N ILE A 620 20.67 -14.60 -20.20
CA ILE A 620 20.47 -13.27 -19.62
C ILE A 620 21.72 -12.83 -18.86
N ARG A 621 22.27 -13.68 -18.02
CA ARG A 621 23.50 -13.38 -17.25
C ARG A 621 24.67 -13.10 -18.18
N GLN A 622 24.85 -13.89 -19.23
CA GLN A 622 25.87 -13.68 -20.25
C GLN A 622 25.63 -12.39 -21.07
N GLY A 623 24.39 -12.06 -21.37
CA GLY A 623 24.02 -10.79 -22.00
C GLY A 623 24.45 -9.58 -21.17
N VAL A 624 24.22 -9.62 -19.86
CA VAL A 624 24.67 -8.56 -18.94
C VAL A 624 26.18 -8.45 -18.89
N LEU A 625 26.91 -9.57 -18.82
CA LEU A 625 28.37 -9.57 -18.84
C LEU A 625 28.93 -8.94 -20.11
N THR A 626 28.34 -9.27 -21.25
CA THR A 626 28.82 -8.83 -22.57
C THR A 626 28.46 -7.38 -22.88
N TYR A 627 27.22 -7.01 -22.67
CA TYR A 627 26.64 -5.73 -23.13
C TYR A 627 26.29 -4.76 -21.99
N GLY A 628 26.25 -5.24 -20.74
CA GLY A 628 25.65 -4.49 -19.64
C GLY A 628 24.13 -4.54 -19.66
N ILE A 629 23.50 -3.72 -18.84
CA ILE A 629 22.05 -3.61 -18.75
C ILE A 629 21.65 -2.15 -18.48
N ARG A 630 20.54 -1.70 -19.08
CA ARG A 630 20.09 -0.29 -18.99
C ARG A 630 19.55 0.07 -17.62
N ASN A 631 18.87 -0.84 -16.95
CA ASN A 631 18.14 -0.61 -15.71
C ASN A 631 18.64 -1.56 -14.62
N SER A 632 18.85 -1.07 -13.42
CA SER A 632 19.35 -1.88 -12.28
C SER A 632 18.29 -2.85 -11.77
N HIS A 633 17.04 -2.40 -11.72
CA HIS A 633 15.86 -3.16 -11.32
C HIS A 633 14.73 -2.85 -12.29
N LEU A 634 13.88 -3.83 -12.56
CA LEU A 634 12.86 -3.72 -13.61
C LEU A 634 11.45 -4.05 -13.14
N LEU A 635 11.29 -4.91 -12.13
CA LEU A 635 10.02 -5.55 -11.81
C LEU A 635 9.59 -5.32 -10.37
N THR A 636 8.30 -5.06 -10.20
CA THR A 636 7.64 -4.90 -8.91
C THR A 636 6.17 -5.26 -9.05
N VAL A 637 5.45 -5.47 -7.95
CA VAL A 637 3.99 -5.53 -8.02
C VAL A 637 3.39 -4.48 -7.08
N ALA A 638 2.94 -3.40 -7.68
CA ALA A 638 2.25 -2.31 -7.00
C ALA A 638 0.76 -2.61 -6.79
N PRO A 639 0.08 -1.93 -5.87
CA PRO A 639 -1.35 -2.16 -5.60
C PRO A 639 -2.27 -1.86 -6.78
N THR A 640 -1.94 -0.92 -7.64
CA THR A 640 -2.75 -0.41 -8.78
C THR A 640 -4.21 -0.08 -8.44
N GLY A 641 -4.50 0.31 -7.20
CA GLY A 641 -5.87 0.45 -6.71
C GLY A 641 -6.77 1.36 -7.55
N SER A 642 -6.31 2.58 -7.86
CA SER A 642 -7.09 3.54 -8.65
C SER A 642 -7.06 3.24 -10.15
N THR A 643 -5.91 2.83 -10.67
CA THR A 643 -5.77 2.52 -12.12
C THR A 643 -6.47 1.21 -12.48
N GLY A 644 -6.43 0.20 -11.61
CA GLY A 644 -7.19 -1.03 -11.79
C GLY A 644 -8.71 -0.79 -11.72
N THR A 645 -9.18 0.05 -10.79
CA THR A 645 -10.60 0.44 -10.75
C THR A 645 -11.01 1.21 -12.00
N MET A 646 -10.16 2.11 -12.52
CA MET A 646 -10.44 2.82 -13.76
C MET A 646 -10.57 1.85 -14.95
N THR A 647 -9.70 0.86 -15.03
CA THR A 647 -9.71 -0.12 -16.13
C THR A 647 -10.72 -1.27 -15.94
N GLY A 648 -11.39 -1.34 -14.80
CA GLY A 648 -12.41 -2.36 -14.51
C GLY A 648 -11.87 -3.76 -14.26
N VAL A 649 -10.59 -3.90 -13.86
CA VAL A 649 -9.93 -5.18 -13.59
C VAL A 649 -9.49 -5.32 -12.14
N SER A 650 -9.14 -6.53 -11.73
CA SER A 650 -8.57 -6.78 -10.41
C SER A 650 -7.25 -6.03 -10.21
N THR A 651 -6.99 -5.59 -8.98
CA THR A 651 -5.87 -4.69 -8.68
C THR A 651 -4.61 -5.45 -8.30
N GLY A 652 -3.48 -5.06 -8.91
CA GLY A 652 -2.20 -5.72 -8.69
C GLY A 652 -2.27 -7.22 -8.96
N LEU A 653 -1.79 -7.99 -8.02
CA LEU A 653 -1.94 -9.44 -8.04
C LEU A 653 -3.06 -9.96 -7.12
N GLU A 654 -3.87 -9.04 -6.60
CA GLU A 654 -4.94 -9.43 -5.67
C GLU A 654 -6.08 -10.17 -6.39
N PRO A 655 -6.69 -11.17 -5.74
CA PRO A 655 -8.01 -11.64 -6.17
C PRO A 655 -9.03 -10.53 -5.95
N TYR A 656 -10.20 -10.64 -6.54
CA TYR A 656 -11.31 -9.77 -6.17
C TYR A 656 -11.62 -9.93 -4.68
N PHE A 657 -11.80 -8.81 -3.97
CA PHE A 657 -12.23 -8.86 -2.57
C PHE A 657 -13.59 -9.54 -2.43
N SER A 658 -14.50 -9.14 -3.29
CA SER A 658 -15.79 -9.78 -3.55
C SER A 658 -16.17 -9.44 -4.99
N PHE A 659 -17.01 -10.22 -5.61
CA PHE A 659 -17.55 -9.91 -6.94
C PHE A 659 -18.63 -8.82 -6.91
N SER A 660 -19.17 -8.52 -5.73
CA SER A 660 -19.96 -7.32 -5.42
C SER A 660 -19.59 -6.85 -4.02
N TYR A 661 -19.16 -5.61 -3.86
CA TYR A 661 -18.72 -5.06 -2.59
C TYR A 661 -18.94 -3.55 -2.47
N PHE A 662 -18.94 -3.06 -1.24
CA PHE A 662 -19.02 -1.64 -0.95
C PHE A 662 -17.65 -1.07 -0.62
N ARG A 663 -17.29 0.02 -1.26
CA ARG A 663 -16.02 0.71 -1.08
C ARG A 663 -16.24 2.06 -0.40
N SER A 664 -15.42 2.34 0.60
CA SER A 664 -15.31 3.67 1.22
C SER A 664 -13.95 4.31 0.89
N GLY A 665 -13.92 5.60 0.72
CA GLY A 665 -12.70 6.34 0.42
C GLY A 665 -12.99 7.74 -0.13
N ARG A 666 -12.02 8.32 -0.84
CA ARG A 666 -12.18 9.67 -1.44
C ARG A 666 -13.39 9.81 -2.37
N LEU A 667 -13.83 8.72 -3.00
CA LEU A 667 -14.97 8.73 -3.92
C LEU A 667 -16.32 8.68 -3.21
N GLY A 668 -16.34 8.36 -1.92
CA GLY A 668 -17.54 8.27 -1.08
C GLY A 668 -17.47 7.11 -0.09
N LYS A 669 -18.52 6.99 0.73
CA LYS A 669 -18.70 5.91 1.70
C LYS A 669 -19.75 4.92 1.18
N PHE A 670 -19.44 3.61 1.28
CA PHE A 670 -20.34 2.53 0.84
C PHE A 670 -20.79 2.63 -0.62
N ILE A 671 -19.90 3.01 -1.53
CA ILE A 671 -20.18 2.95 -2.98
C ILE A 671 -20.10 1.48 -3.40
N GLU A 672 -21.19 0.95 -3.96
CA GLU A 672 -21.23 -0.41 -4.50
C GLU A 672 -20.37 -0.48 -5.78
N VAL A 673 -19.53 -1.52 -5.86
CA VAL A 673 -18.67 -1.80 -7.01
C VAL A 673 -18.92 -3.24 -7.44
N HIS A 674 -19.26 -3.41 -8.70
CA HIS A 674 -19.43 -4.72 -9.33
C HIS A 674 -18.19 -5.07 -10.15
N ALA A 675 -17.82 -6.33 -10.14
CA ALA A 675 -16.77 -6.85 -10.99
C ALA A 675 -17.30 -7.10 -12.41
N GLU A 676 -16.83 -6.33 -13.38
CA GLU A 676 -17.28 -6.41 -14.79
C GLU A 676 -17.16 -7.83 -15.36
N ILE A 677 -16.16 -8.60 -14.93
CA ILE A 677 -15.93 -9.98 -15.39
C ILE A 677 -17.11 -10.91 -15.10
N VAL A 678 -17.89 -10.66 -14.05
CA VAL A 678 -19.10 -11.44 -13.73
C VAL A 678 -20.17 -11.15 -14.74
N ASP A 679 -20.39 -9.88 -15.06
CA ASP A 679 -21.39 -9.48 -16.07
C ASP A 679 -21.01 -10.00 -17.46
N GLU A 680 -19.72 -9.97 -17.82
CA GLU A 680 -19.22 -10.57 -19.06
C GLU A 680 -19.44 -12.09 -19.13
N TYR A 681 -19.18 -12.77 -18.02
CA TYR A 681 -19.39 -14.22 -17.93
C TYR A 681 -20.87 -14.56 -18.12
N LEU A 682 -21.77 -13.90 -17.40
CA LEU A 682 -23.21 -14.11 -17.49
C LEU A 682 -23.76 -13.76 -18.89
N ALA A 683 -23.22 -12.74 -19.54
CA ALA A 683 -23.59 -12.40 -20.91
C ALA A 683 -23.22 -13.51 -21.92
N LYS A 684 -22.10 -14.22 -21.70
CA LYS A 684 -21.66 -15.35 -22.51
C LYS A 684 -22.35 -16.67 -22.14
N HIS A 685 -22.87 -16.76 -20.92
CA HIS A 685 -23.51 -17.94 -20.35
C HIS A 685 -24.91 -17.59 -19.80
N PRO A 686 -25.90 -17.36 -20.67
CA PRO A 686 -27.24 -16.93 -20.24
C PRO A 686 -27.98 -17.93 -19.34
N GLU A 687 -27.51 -19.19 -19.33
CA GLU A 687 -28.02 -20.25 -18.45
C GLU A 687 -27.43 -20.22 -17.04
N ALA A 688 -26.35 -19.47 -16.81
CA ALA A 688 -25.68 -19.39 -15.53
C ALA A 688 -26.37 -18.38 -14.60
N ASP A 689 -26.30 -18.65 -13.30
CA ASP A 689 -26.78 -17.76 -12.24
C ASP A 689 -25.58 -17.12 -11.52
N ALA A 690 -25.69 -15.84 -11.18
CA ALA A 690 -24.66 -15.12 -10.44
C ALA A 690 -24.37 -15.73 -9.06
N SER A 691 -25.29 -16.50 -8.48
CA SER A 691 -25.09 -17.23 -7.24
C SER A 691 -24.39 -18.60 -7.41
N GLU A 692 -24.23 -19.08 -8.66
CA GLU A 692 -23.63 -20.38 -8.99
C GLU A 692 -22.51 -20.22 -10.02
N LEU A 693 -21.54 -19.36 -9.74
CA LEU A 693 -20.37 -19.17 -10.58
C LEU A 693 -19.42 -20.37 -10.50
N PRO A 694 -18.63 -20.66 -11.57
CA PRO A 694 -17.61 -21.72 -11.54
C PRO A 694 -16.60 -21.54 -10.39
N GLU A 695 -15.98 -22.63 -9.94
CA GLU A 695 -15.01 -22.67 -8.84
C GLU A 695 -13.82 -21.72 -9.00
N TYR A 696 -13.48 -21.36 -10.24
CA TYR A 696 -12.39 -20.40 -10.50
C TYR A 696 -12.79 -18.93 -10.29
N PHE A 697 -14.06 -18.63 -10.01
CA PHE A 697 -14.50 -17.34 -9.47
C PHE A 697 -14.38 -17.38 -7.95
N VAL A 698 -13.19 -17.13 -7.45
CA VAL A 698 -12.91 -17.16 -6.02
C VAL A 698 -12.53 -15.77 -5.51
N SER A 699 -13.18 -15.32 -4.45
CA SER A 699 -12.88 -14.03 -3.81
C SER A 699 -11.74 -14.15 -2.79
N ALA A 700 -11.20 -13.01 -2.39
CA ALA A 700 -10.12 -12.93 -1.42
C ALA A 700 -10.47 -13.56 -0.06
N MET A 701 -11.74 -13.48 0.33
CA MET A 701 -12.19 -14.00 1.62
C MET A 701 -12.53 -15.49 1.59
N GLU A 702 -12.74 -16.06 0.39
CA GLU A 702 -12.96 -17.49 0.19
C GLU A 702 -11.66 -18.28 0.08
N LEU A 703 -10.56 -17.60 -0.23
CA LEU A 703 -9.24 -18.21 -0.30
C LEU A 703 -8.66 -18.47 1.07
N SER A 704 -7.95 -19.60 1.20
CA SER A 704 -7.11 -19.79 2.38
C SER A 704 -5.97 -18.77 2.41
N PRO A 705 -5.57 -18.28 3.60
CA PRO A 705 -4.40 -17.41 3.72
C PRO A 705 -3.12 -18.01 3.11
N GLU A 706 -2.95 -19.32 3.18
CA GLU A 706 -1.84 -20.05 2.57
C GLU A 706 -1.84 -19.90 1.05
N ALA A 707 -3.01 -19.93 0.40
CA ALA A 707 -3.12 -19.72 -1.05
C ALA A 707 -2.67 -18.32 -1.45
N HIS A 708 -3.03 -17.29 -0.68
CA HIS A 708 -2.51 -15.94 -0.87
C HIS A 708 -0.97 -15.88 -0.79
N VAL A 709 -0.39 -16.53 0.21
CA VAL A 709 1.07 -16.58 0.40
C VAL A 709 1.74 -17.30 -0.77
N ASP A 710 1.20 -18.42 -1.21
CA ASP A 710 1.80 -19.24 -2.28
C ASP A 710 1.84 -18.49 -3.61
N VAL A 711 0.81 -17.71 -3.95
CA VAL A 711 0.82 -16.83 -5.12
C VAL A 711 1.89 -15.76 -4.98
N GLN A 712 1.98 -15.10 -3.85
CA GLN A 712 2.99 -14.07 -3.60
C GLN A 712 4.41 -14.62 -3.74
N CYS A 713 4.70 -15.77 -3.13
CA CYS A 713 6.02 -16.38 -3.17
C CYS A 713 6.36 -16.90 -4.58
N THR A 714 5.40 -17.43 -5.32
CA THR A 714 5.58 -17.84 -6.73
C THR A 714 6.03 -16.65 -7.58
N ILE A 715 5.38 -15.51 -7.41
CA ILE A 715 5.70 -14.30 -8.16
C ILE A 715 7.00 -13.66 -7.68
N GLN A 716 7.30 -13.67 -6.36
CA GLN A 716 8.49 -13.04 -5.79
C GLN A 716 9.80 -13.60 -6.38
N ARG A 717 9.83 -14.86 -6.79
CA ARG A 717 10.99 -15.44 -7.46
C ARG A 717 11.42 -14.64 -8.69
N TRP A 718 10.44 -14.11 -9.45
CA TRP A 718 10.65 -13.41 -10.71
C TRP A 718 10.72 -11.89 -10.58
N VAL A 719 10.36 -11.35 -9.43
CA VAL A 719 10.32 -9.91 -9.16
C VAL A 719 11.57 -9.48 -8.38
N ASP A 720 12.36 -8.60 -8.98
CA ASP A 720 13.63 -8.12 -8.39
C ASP A 720 13.42 -7.11 -7.26
N SER A 721 12.34 -6.36 -7.28
CA SER A 721 11.90 -5.52 -6.15
C SER A 721 11.01 -6.34 -5.18
N SER A 722 9.97 -5.76 -4.63
CA SER A 722 9.05 -6.45 -3.73
C SER A 722 7.63 -6.46 -4.30
N ILE A 723 6.71 -6.92 -3.49
CA ILE A 723 5.30 -7.12 -3.86
C ILE A 723 4.44 -6.51 -2.79
N SER A 724 3.48 -5.66 -3.20
CA SER A 724 2.39 -5.22 -2.35
C SER A 724 1.28 -6.26 -2.41
N LYS A 725 1.12 -7.01 -1.33
CA LYS A 725 0.10 -8.05 -1.19
C LYS A 725 -0.46 -8.08 0.21
N THR A 726 -1.77 -8.14 0.31
CA THR A 726 -2.47 -8.42 1.55
C THR A 726 -2.90 -9.88 1.58
N VAL A 727 -2.53 -10.57 2.64
CA VAL A 727 -3.08 -11.88 2.96
C VAL A 727 -4.36 -11.64 3.73
N ASN A 728 -5.50 -11.91 3.10
CA ASN A 728 -6.79 -11.79 3.76
C ASN A 728 -7.05 -13.05 4.59
N ALA A 729 -7.47 -12.87 5.82
CA ALA A 729 -7.82 -13.94 6.74
C ALA A 729 -9.24 -13.75 7.25
N PRO A 730 -10.02 -14.82 7.41
CA PRO A 730 -11.39 -14.72 7.90
C PRO A 730 -11.44 -14.22 9.34
N LYS A 731 -12.59 -13.67 9.72
CA LYS A 731 -12.87 -13.24 11.07
C LYS A 731 -12.63 -14.38 12.06
N GLY A 732 -12.00 -14.07 13.20
CA GLY A 732 -11.68 -15.05 14.21
C GLY A 732 -10.34 -15.77 14.02
N TYR A 733 -9.53 -15.36 13.04
CA TYR A 733 -8.19 -15.91 12.85
C TYR A 733 -7.32 -15.59 14.09
N ARG A 734 -6.60 -16.60 14.59
CA ARG A 734 -5.83 -16.51 15.84
C ARG A 734 -4.44 -15.95 15.59
N VAL A 735 -3.83 -15.40 16.64
CA VAL A 735 -2.46 -14.88 16.62
C VAL A 735 -1.44 -15.89 16.12
N LYS A 736 -1.57 -17.16 16.56
CA LYS A 736 -0.70 -18.24 16.08
C LYS A 736 -0.82 -18.46 14.58
N GLU A 737 -2.04 -18.44 14.03
CA GLU A 737 -2.27 -18.63 12.60
C GLU A 737 -1.68 -17.49 11.79
N VAL A 738 -1.76 -16.25 12.29
CA VAL A 738 -1.08 -15.09 11.68
C VAL A 738 0.44 -15.24 11.74
N ALA A 739 0.98 -15.74 12.85
CA ALA A 739 2.40 -16.05 12.97
C ALA A 739 2.85 -17.10 11.94
N ASP A 740 2.09 -18.18 11.78
CA ASP A 740 2.37 -19.23 10.80
C ASP A 740 2.36 -18.69 9.36
N ILE A 741 1.47 -17.75 9.04
CA ILE A 741 1.43 -17.06 7.74
C ILE A 741 2.71 -16.24 7.53
N TYR A 742 3.13 -15.48 8.51
CA TYR A 742 4.36 -14.68 8.41
C TYR A 742 5.61 -15.56 8.29
N GLU A 743 5.67 -16.68 9.00
CA GLU A 743 6.75 -17.65 8.84
C GLU A 743 6.75 -18.28 7.44
N ARG A 744 5.56 -18.60 6.89
CA ARG A 744 5.43 -19.12 5.53
C ARG A 744 5.90 -18.12 4.48
N LEU A 745 5.58 -16.84 4.63
CA LEU A 745 6.10 -15.76 3.78
C LEU A 745 7.63 -15.69 3.83
N TYR A 746 8.21 -15.75 5.03
CA TYR A 746 9.65 -15.73 5.23
C TYR A 746 10.35 -16.92 4.55
N GLN A 747 9.85 -18.13 4.80
CA GLN A 747 10.40 -19.38 4.23
C GLN A 747 10.21 -19.44 2.72
N GLY A 748 9.12 -18.87 2.20
CA GLY A 748 8.82 -18.78 0.76
C GLY A 748 9.66 -17.73 0.00
N GLY A 749 10.50 -16.97 0.69
CA GLY A 749 11.38 -15.98 0.10
C GLY A 749 10.72 -14.62 -0.19
N ALA A 750 9.54 -14.36 0.35
CA ALA A 750 8.93 -13.03 0.30
C ALA A 750 9.83 -12.00 1.00
N LYS A 751 9.77 -10.75 0.55
CA LYS A 751 10.52 -9.64 1.15
C LYS A 751 9.72 -8.91 2.20
N GLY A 752 8.41 -9.08 2.22
CA GLY A 752 7.53 -8.49 3.21
C GLY A 752 6.13 -9.09 3.12
N GLY A 753 5.25 -8.65 3.99
CA GLY A 753 3.87 -9.08 3.99
C GLY A 753 3.01 -8.31 4.97
N THR A 754 1.73 -8.29 4.67
CA THR A 754 0.68 -7.73 5.51
C THR A 754 -0.44 -8.75 5.61
N VAL A 755 -0.88 -9.04 6.82
CA VAL A 755 -2.07 -9.85 7.07
C VAL A 755 -3.20 -8.92 7.47
N TYR A 756 -4.37 -9.12 6.89
CA TYR A 756 -5.58 -8.43 7.25
C TYR A 756 -6.61 -9.47 7.71
N VAL A 757 -6.89 -9.48 9.00
CA VAL A 757 -7.98 -10.28 9.56
C VAL A 757 -9.27 -9.47 9.42
N ASP A 758 -10.30 -10.10 8.84
CA ASP A 758 -11.58 -9.41 8.63
C ASP A 758 -12.13 -8.87 9.95
N GLY A 759 -12.51 -7.60 9.93
CA GLY A 759 -13.01 -6.89 11.10
C GLY A 759 -11.95 -6.34 12.07
N SER A 760 -10.67 -6.44 11.79
CA SER A 760 -9.59 -5.97 12.68
C SER A 760 -9.40 -4.44 12.74
N ARG A 761 -10.03 -3.68 11.87
CA ARG A 761 -9.98 -2.20 11.86
C ARG A 761 -11.35 -1.59 12.08
N ASP A 762 -11.41 -0.48 12.81
CA ASP A 762 -12.65 0.27 13.06
C ASP A 762 -13.26 0.85 11.78
N SER A 763 -12.43 1.19 10.79
CA SER A 763 -12.88 1.62 9.46
C SER A 763 -12.21 0.81 8.36
N GLN A 764 -13.02 0.20 7.52
CA GLN A 764 -12.56 -0.58 6.36
C GLN A 764 -12.76 0.19 5.06
N VAL A 765 -11.80 0.08 4.13
CA VAL A 765 -11.92 0.66 2.78
C VAL A 765 -12.85 -0.18 1.91
N LEU A 766 -12.84 -1.51 2.11
CA LEU A 766 -13.68 -2.47 1.40
C LEU A 766 -14.51 -3.27 2.41
N THR A 767 -15.80 -3.38 2.21
CA THR A 767 -16.71 -4.15 3.06
C THR A 767 -17.65 -5.00 2.22
N LEU A 768 -18.12 -6.13 2.78
CA LEU A 768 -19.10 -7.02 2.15
C LEU A 768 -20.55 -6.56 2.36
N SER A 769 -20.78 -5.66 3.31
CA SER A 769 -22.07 -5.06 3.59
C SER A 769 -21.94 -3.55 3.77
N ALA A 770 -23.05 -2.82 3.63
CA ALA A 770 -23.11 -1.38 3.88
C ALA A 770 -23.18 -1.04 5.38
N GLU A 771 -22.62 -1.88 6.23
CA GLU A 771 -22.61 -1.71 7.69
C GLU A 771 -21.22 -1.37 8.19
N GLU A 772 -21.14 -0.61 9.27
CA GLU A 772 -19.89 -0.36 9.98
C GLU A 772 -19.39 -1.65 10.64
N ASN A 773 -18.07 -1.74 10.76
CA ASN A 773 -17.43 -2.92 11.33
C ASN A 773 -17.84 -3.13 12.80
N SER A 774 -18.38 -4.30 13.11
CA SER A 774 -18.78 -4.70 14.45
C SER A 774 -17.71 -5.44 15.27
N PHE A 775 -16.48 -5.57 14.75
CA PHE A 775 -15.42 -6.34 15.40
C PHE A 775 -15.04 -5.79 16.79
N THR A 776 -14.99 -4.47 16.92
CA THR A 776 -14.80 -3.80 18.21
C THR A 776 -15.93 -4.11 19.19
N ASP A 777 -17.15 -4.27 18.71
CA ASP A 777 -18.29 -4.65 19.54
C ASP A 777 -18.16 -6.08 20.08
N GLU A 778 -17.58 -6.99 19.32
CA GLU A 778 -17.33 -8.36 19.78
C GLU A 778 -16.18 -8.43 20.81
N LEU A 779 -15.13 -7.64 20.64
CA LEU A 779 -14.10 -7.47 21.66
C LEU A 779 -14.68 -6.90 22.97
N VAL A 780 -15.70 -6.05 22.89
CA VAL A 780 -16.39 -5.45 24.03
C VAL A 780 -17.35 -6.43 24.70
N THR A 781 -18.01 -7.31 23.95
CA THR A 781 -19.07 -8.20 24.47
C THR A 781 -18.58 -9.56 24.91
N SER A 782 -17.46 -10.01 24.42
CA SER A 782 -16.78 -11.21 24.90
C SER A 782 -15.78 -10.81 25.99
N GLU A 783 -15.75 -11.57 27.08
CA GLU A 783 -14.58 -11.59 27.95
C GLU A 783 -13.45 -12.28 27.16
N VAL A 784 -13.01 -11.64 26.05
CA VAL A 784 -11.94 -12.17 25.21
C VAL A 784 -10.66 -12.03 25.99
N HIS A 785 -10.22 -13.15 26.51
CA HIS A 785 -8.83 -13.26 26.90
C HIS A 785 -8.04 -13.51 25.61
N PRO A 786 -7.09 -12.67 25.22
CA PRO A 786 -6.20 -12.99 24.12
C PRO A 786 -5.52 -14.32 24.44
N ASP A 787 -5.22 -15.08 23.40
CA ASP A 787 -4.25 -16.16 23.52
C ASP A 787 -3.08 -15.59 24.30
N VAL A 788 -2.80 -16.18 25.43
CA VAL A 788 -1.81 -15.61 26.36
C VAL A 788 -0.56 -15.28 25.58
N LEU A 789 -0.26 -13.99 25.46
CA LEU A 789 1.07 -13.59 25.05
C LEU A 789 2.00 -14.29 26.02
N LEU A 790 2.69 -15.37 25.62
CA LEU A 790 3.70 -16.02 26.46
C LEU A 790 3.16 -17.12 27.40
N THR A 791 2.48 -18.11 26.87
CA THR A 791 2.39 -19.39 27.58
C THR A 791 3.71 -20.12 27.44
N GLU A 792 4.22 -20.56 28.57
CA GLU A 792 5.31 -21.51 28.66
C GLU A 792 5.08 -22.65 27.67
N ALA A 793 6.11 -23.01 26.94
CA ALA A 793 6.16 -24.23 26.16
C ALA A 793 5.99 -25.43 27.10
N SER A 794 4.77 -25.77 27.44
CA SER A 794 4.49 -27.10 28.00
C SER A 794 4.52 -28.08 26.84
N ASN A 795 5.60 -28.82 26.78
CA ASN A 795 5.65 -30.09 26.08
C ASN A 795 4.63 -31.06 26.72
N ASP A 796 3.42 -30.98 26.30
CA ASP A 796 2.49 -32.07 26.51
C ASP A 796 1.70 -32.28 25.21
N SER A 797 2.11 -33.33 24.53
CA SER A 797 1.34 -34.04 23.51
C SER A 797 0.13 -34.71 24.16
N ALA A 798 -0.87 -33.91 24.46
CA ALA A 798 -2.22 -34.37 24.77
C ALA A 798 -3.18 -33.72 23.78
N THR A 799 -3.99 -34.50 23.12
CA THR A 799 -5.12 -34.09 22.30
C THR A 799 -5.96 -33.04 23.05
N SER A 800 -5.67 -31.77 22.86
CA SER A 800 -6.42 -30.67 23.45
C SER A 800 -7.67 -30.48 22.60
N GLU A 801 -8.83 -30.65 23.21
CA GLU A 801 -10.07 -30.08 22.70
C GLU A 801 -9.78 -28.59 22.40
N GLU A 802 -9.89 -28.20 21.14
CA GLU A 802 -9.62 -26.82 20.73
C GLU A 802 -10.64 -25.89 21.39
N ARG A 803 -10.19 -25.07 22.31
CA ARG A 803 -11.02 -24.04 22.92
C ARG A 803 -11.25 -22.87 21.96
N CYS A 804 -12.41 -22.28 22.03
CA CYS A 804 -12.78 -21.13 21.22
C CYS A 804 -11.80 -19.96 21.42
N PRO A 805 -11.17 -19.44 20.35
CA PRO A 805 -10.24 -18.33 20.46
C PRO A 805 -10.91 -17.00 20.81
N ILE A 806 -12.23 -16.94 20.74
CA ILE A 806 -13.00 -15.72 20.99
C ILE A 806 -13.49 -15.65 22.45
N CYS A 807 -14.04 -16.74 23.02
CA CYS A 807 -14.53 -16.72 24.39
C CYS A 807 -13.72 -17.54 25.39
N HIS A 808 -12.82 -18.39 24.93
CA HIS A 808 -11.98 -19.31 25.69
C HIS A 808 -12.74 -20.29 26.65
N GLU A 809 -14.08 -20.24 26.64
CA GLU A 809 -14.93 -21.07 27.51
C GLU A 809 -15.53 -22.25 26.77
N GLY A 810 -15.83 -22.11 25.47
CA GLY A 810 -16.41 -23.14 24.63
C GLY A 810 -15.35 -23.91 23.83
N THR A 811 -15.70 -25.15 23.46
CA THR A 811 -14.97 -25.97 22.50
C THR A 811 -15.42 -25.65 21.07
N ILE A 812 -14.56 -25.89 20.09
CA ILE A 812 -14.92 -25.75 18.68
C ILE A 812 -15.48 -27.08 18.18
N GLU A 813 -16.70 -27.04 17.66
CA GLU A 813 -17.38 -28.19 17.05
C GLU A 813 -17.81 -27.85 15.62
N GLU A 814 -17.80 -28.82 14.74
CA GLU A 814 -18.36 -28.68 13.40
C GLU A 814 -19.88 -28.82 13.45
N ILE A 815 -20.59 -27.71 13.26
CA ILE A 815 -22.06 -27.67 13.23
C ILE A 815 -22.49 -27.15 11.86
N GLY A 816 -23.11 -28.04 11.08
CA GLY A 816 -23.61 -27.65 9.74
C GLY A 816 -22.49 -27.29 8.72
N GLY A 817 -21.30 -27.87 8.86
CA GLY A 817 -20.16 -27.60 8.00
C GLY A 817 -19.35 -26.36 8.40
N CYS A 818 -19.68 -25.73 9.53
CA CYS A 818 -18.99 -24.60 10.08
C CYS A 818 -18.37 -24.94 11.44
N SER A 819 -17.09 -24.59 11.64
CA SER A 819 -16.44 -24.68 12.95
C SER A 819 -17.04 -23.62 13.87
N THR A 820 -17.89 -24.06 14.80
CA THR A 820 -18.71 -23.19 15.65
C THR A 820 -18.37 -23.39 17.12
N CYS A 821 -18.21 -22.31 17.86
CA CYS A 821 -18.01 -22.42 19.30
C CYS A 821 -19.28 -22.89 20.03
N THR A 822 -19.14 -23.86 20.92
CA THR A 822 -20.24 -24.40 21.71
C THR A 822 -20.84 -23.40 22.70
N HIS A 823 -20.05 -22.44 23.19
CA HIS A 823 -20.42 -21.43 24.17
C HIS A 823 -20.92 -20.13 23.54
N CYS A 824 -20.05 -19.38 22.83
CA CYS A 824 -20.41 -18.06 22.28
C CYS A 824 -21.08 -18.11 20.90
N LYS A 825 -21.22 -19.33 20.31
CA LYS A 825 -21.87 -19.55 19.01
C LYS A 825 -21.19 -18.87 17.80
N VAL A 826 -20.02 -18.30 17.98
CA VAL A 826 -19.24 -17.75 16.87
C VAL A 826 -18.87 -18.86 15.89
N GLN A 827 -19.07 -18.60 14.62
CA GLN A 827 -18.62 -19.47 13.52
C GLN A 827 -17.22 -18.99 13.08
N LEU A 828 -16.22 -19.83 13.36
CA LEU A 828 -14.80 -19.51 13.08
C LEU A 828 -14.38 -19.88 11.67
N LYS A 829 -15.02 -20.90 11.08
CA LYS A 829 -14.77 -21.38 9.74
C LYS A 829 -16.01 -22.09 9.23
N CYS A 830 -16.54 -21.65 8.11
CA CYS A 830 -17.51 -22.40 7.34
C CYS A 830 -16.80 -23.08 6.19
N GLY A 831 -16.78 -24.37 6.17
CA GLY A 831 -16.22 -25.14 5.08
C GLY A 831 -17.29 -25.40 4.03
N LEU A 832 -17.06 -25.00 2.83
CA LEU A 832 -17.35 -25.76 1.63
C LEU A 832 -16.04 -26.05 0.95
#